data_361191cfea61a38791f0a8b205035baf
#
_entry.id   361191cfea61a38791f0a8b205035baf
#
_cell.length_a   1.000
_cell.length_b   1.000
_cell.length_c   1.000
_cell.angle_alpha   90.00
_cell.angle_beta   90.00
_cell.angle_gamma   90.00
#
_symmetry.space_group_name_H-M   'P 1'
#
loop_
_entity.id
_entity.type
_entity.pdbx_description
1 polymer ?
#
loop_
_entity_poly.entity_id
_entity_poly.type
_entity_poly.pdbx_seq_one_letter_code
_entity_poly.pdbx_strand_id
1 'polypeptide(L)'
;MTKTTIARLLLCLMATPLAYAQHAERQLQGHTLNQNTLELATNDGRYLIKPYSAHVVETTFIPNGQQHDPASHAVVLPPAGIQASLKAEGNRIEFATPGIAVVVDRKPFRISYLYQGKPLVAEKGGYAKGDKFETIEFALDDGEALYGAGARAVGMNRRGNRFQLYNKADYGYGKTSQLLNYTIPVALSSKKYAIHFDNPQVGFLDFDSRKDGTLRYEVIGGRKTYQVVAGDSWPEVMANYTSLTGRQPLPPRWAFGNFASRFGYKSEAETRAVVEKFAAEKIPLDAVVLDLYWFGKEVKGTMGNLAWDRDTFPTAEKMMADFEKQGVKTIVITEPFVLTTSKRWQEAVQQGVLATDGAGKPATYDFYFGNTGLIDLYTQQGRDWFWNIYKELKNGGVGGWWGDLGEPEVHPSWVRHGGGKTADQVHNVYGHDWARLIAEGYRKDFPNERPFILMRAGYSGSQRFGMIPWSGDVSRGWGGLQSQMEISLQMGMQGLGYMHSDLGGFAGPVLDDELYVRWLQYGVFQPIFRPHAQDEVAPEPVFRSERTKVLAREAVWLRYAMLPYNYTLGFENSQTGMPLMRPVLFEEDEATAMSSTYLWGRDFLVAPIVEPGATRKEVHFPVKNSVWFDFHTGAKHRGGITEVVKPEEAHIPVYVRAGAFVPMAKVVQSTRDYSTRHIDLHYYHDASVAGGEGMMYDDDGETADAHAKGKYEIVRFASSFADGRLEIGLQTETGKAQAPSERGFALKVHNVEKKPRGVAVDGRAVTYSWNSRHKLLEVLLAPRKQPASKVAITL
;
A
#
# COMPACT_ATOMS: atom_id res chain seq x y z
N MET A 1 -52.01 -38.77 49.63
CA MET A 1 -51.35 -40.09 49.28
C MET A 1 -51.19 -40.07 47.76
N THR A 2 -50.02 -39.87 47.27
CA THR A 2 -49.25 -40.71 46.35
C THR A 2 -48.07 -39.85 45.83
N LYS A 3 -46.89 -40.42 46.11
CA LYS A 3 -45.58 -39.87 45.77
C LYS A 3 -45.35 -40.09 44.27
N THR A 4 -45.01 -39.03 43.49
CA THR A 4 -44.52 -39.18 42.13
C THR A 4 -43.02 -38.79 42.11
N THR A 5 -42.21 -39.78 41.77
CA THR A 5 -40.76 -39.78 41.70
C THR A 5 -40.37 -39.05 40.42
N ILE A 6 -39.58 -37.94 40.53
CA ILE A 6 -38.98 -37.26 39.38
C ILE A 6 -37.62 -37.93 39.13
N ALA A 7 -37.53 -38.67 38.02
CA ALA A 7 -36.27 -39.15 37.48
C ALA A 7 -35.47 -38.02 36.83
N ARG A 8 -34.32 -37.68 37.38
CA ARG A 8 -33.34 -36.81 36.76
C ARG A 8 -32.60 -37.57 35.67
N LEU A 9 -32.87 -37.22 34.40
CA LEU A 9 -32.06 -37.65 33.27
C LEU A 9 -30.79 -36.80 33.29
N LEU A 10 -29.64 -37.38 33.64
CA LEU A 10 -28.30 -36.82 33.40
C LEU A 10 -28.03 -36.94 31.89
N LEU A 11 -28.09 -35.84 31.16
CA LEU A 11 -27.55 -35.74 29.81
C LEU A 11 -26.04 -35.64 29.93
N CYS A 12 -25.31 -36.75 29.77
CA CYS A 12 -23.88 -36.71 29.50
C CYS A 12 -23.67 -36.11 28.10
N LEU A 13 -23.34 -34.82 28.02
CA LEU A 13 -22.69 -34.24 26.85
C LEU A 13 -21.34 -34.92 26.71
N MET A 14 -21.26 -35.93 25.85
CA MET A 14 -19.99 -36.41 25.33
C MET A 14 -19.43 -35.28 24.48
N ALA A 15 -18.53 -34.48 25.01
CA ALA A 15 -17.63 -33.68 24.25
C ALA A 15 -16.81 -34.64 23.37
N THR A 16 -17.19 -34.76 22.11
CA THR A 16 -16.29 -35.37 21.11
C THR A 16 -15.01 -34.57 21.13
N PRO A 17 -13.85 -35.15 21.43
CA PRO A 17 -12.60 -34.47 21.26
C PRO A 17 -12.50 -34.14 19.79
N LEU A 18 -12.40 -32.83 19.45
CA LEU A 18 -11.91 -32.36 18.16
C LEU A 18 -10.62 -33.12 17.92
N ALA A 19 -10.60 -33.98 16.92
CA ALA A 19 -9.40 -34.67 16.50
C ALA A 19 -8.36 -33.62 16.12
N TYR A 20 -7.48 -33.31 17.05
CA TYR A 20 -6.24 -32.59 16.74
C TYR A 20 -5.50 -33.48 15.74
N ALA A 21 -5.02 -32.91 14.65
CA ALA A 21 -4.09 -33.57 13.75
C ALA A 21 -2.99 -34.16 14.64
N GLN A 22 -2.94 -35.50 14.73
CA GLN A 22 -1.86 -36.16 15.45
C GLN A 22 -0.59 -35.86 14.68
N HIS A 23 0.26 -34.99 15.23
CA HIS A 23 1.63 -34.89 14.79
C HIS A 23 2.25 -36.29 14.98
N ALA A 24 2.49 -36.98 13.87
CA ALA A 24 3.43 -38.09 13.93
C ALA A 24 4.71 -37.52 14.56
N GLU A 25 5.27 -38.17 15.62
CA GLU A 25 6.52 -37.70 16.23
C GLU A 25 7.57 -37.59 15.13
N ARG A 26 7.79 -36.35 14.65
CA ARG A 26 8.76 -36.08 13.61
C ARG A 26 10.14 -36.31 14.15
N GLN A 27 10.92 -37.12 13.44
CA GLN A 27 12.27 -37.52 13.84
C GLN A 27 13.27 -37.15 12.77
N LEU A 28 14.29 -36.41 13.13
CA LEU A 28 15.41 -36.14 12.24
C LEU A 28 16.20 -37.42 11.97
N GLN A 29 16.35 -37.79 10.70
CA GLN A 29 17.10 -38.94 10.23
C GLN A 29 18.51 -38.57 9.75
N GLY A 30 18.69 -37.33 9.24
CA GLY A 30 19.99 -36.86 8.76
C GLY A 30 19.93 -35.39 8.31
N HIS A 31 21.10 -34.83 8.05
CA HIS A 31 21.21 -33.50 7.47
C HIS A 31 22.36 -33.40 6.50
N THR A 32 22.25 -32.60 5.46
CA THR A 32 23.29 -32.29 4.47
C THR A 32 23.26 -30.82 4.14
N LEU A 33 24.42 -30.26 3.79
CA LEU A 33 24.56 -28.91 3.29
C LEU A 33 24.93 -28.94 1.81
N ASN A 34 24.01 -28.52 0.93
CA ASN A 34 24.19 -28.52 -0.52
C ASN A 34 24.06 -27.08 -1.02
N GLN A 35 25.12 -26.54 -1.62
CA GLN A 35 25.12 -25.20 -2.24
C GLN A 35 24.46 -24.14 -1.37
N ASN A 36 24.82 -24.06 -0.07
CA ASN A 36 24.24 -23.12 0.87
C ASN A 36 22.74 -23.35 1.23
N THR A 37 22.19 -24.54 0.96
CA THR A 37 20.86 -24.98 1.42
C THR A 37 21.06 -26.13 2.41
N LEU A 38 20.57 -25.97 3.63
CA LEU A 38 20.52 -27.04 4.61
C LEU A 38 19.31 -27.93 4.32
N GLU A 39 19.56 -29.18 4.01
CA GLU A 39 18.53 -30.22 3.89
C GLU A 39 18.48 -31.05 5.17
N LEU A 40 17.27 -31.22 5.72
CA LEU A 40 17.01 -32.06 6.89
C LEU A 40 16.08 -33.19 6.45
N ALA A 41 16.55 -34.43 6.48
CA ALA A 41 15.74 -35.62 6.24
C ALA A 41 14.98 -36.01 7.52
N THR A 42 13.66 -36.20 7.41
CA THR A 42 12.80 -36.66 8.51
C THR A 42 12.04 -37.92 8.11
N ASN A 43 11.44 -38.61 9.11
CA ASN A 43 10.66 -39.81 8.85
C ASN A 43 9.44 -39.61 7.95
N ASP A 44 8.91 -38.36 7.86
CA ASP A 44 7.68 -38.00 7.12
C ASP A 44 7.94 -37.07 5.92
N GLY A 45 9.19 -36.66 5.69
CA GLY A 45 9.56 -35.78 4.59
C GLY A 45 10.94 -35.19 4.68
N ARG A 46 11.15 -34.05 4.09
CA ARG A 46 12.40 -33.30 4.19
C ARG A 46 12.14 -31.80 4.27
N TYR A 47 12.98 -31.08 5.00
CA TYR A 47 13.05 -29.65 5.02
C TYR A 47 14.18 -29.15 4.14
N LEU A 48 13.93 -28.03 3.44
CA LEU A 48 14.96 -27.23 2.77
C LEU A 48 14.99 -25.88 3.47
N ILE A 49 16.14 -25.51 4.03
CA ILE A 49 16.35 -24.20 4.68
C ILE A 49 17.39 -23.44 3.86
N LYS A 50 16.97 -22.28 3.29
CA LYS A 50 17.73 -21.52 2.32
C LYS A 50 17.81 -20.05 2.69
N PRO A 51 19.00 -19.44 2.84
CA PRO A 51 19.14 -18.01 3.07
C PRO A 51 18.98 -17.23 1.76
N TYR A 52 18.21 -16.17 1.82
CA TYR A 52 18.07 -15.18 0.75
C TYR A 52 18.95 -13.94 1.00
N SER A 53 19.13 -13.59 2.27
CA SER A 53 20.03 -12.52 2.72
C SER A 53 20.46 -12.78 4.16
N ALA A 54 21.20 -11.87 4.77
CA ALA A 54 21.50 -11.94 6.21
C ALA A 54 20.22 -11.92 7.07
N HIS A 55 19.14 -11.32 6.57
CA HIS A 55 17.92 -11.01 7.29
C HIS A 55 16.68 -11.78 6.80
N VAL A 56 16.85 -12.68 5.80
CA VAL A 56 15.75 -13.43 5.19
C VAL A 56 16.15 -14.88 4.98
N VAL A 57 15.40 -15.79 5.60
CA VAL A 57 15.58 -17.24 5.45
C VAL A 57 14.26 -17.90 5.06
N GLU A 58 14.31 -18.74 4.03
CA GLU A 58 13.19 -19.57 3.59
C GLU A 58 13.28 -20.96 4.21
N THR A 59 12.14 -21.50 4.64
CA THR A 59 11.99 -22.88 5.07
C THR A 59 10.85 -23.53 4.29
N THR A 60 11.14 -24.65 3.64
CA THR A 60 10.17 -25.44 2.87
C THR A 60 10.13 -26.86 3.41
N PHE A 61 8.93 -27.37 3.68
CA PHE A 61 8.71 -28.79 3.99
C PHE A 61 8.17 -29.51 2.75
N ILE A 62 8.75 -30.66 2.42
CA ILE A 62 8.36 -31.52 1.31
C ILE A 62 7.99 -32.89 1.90
N PRO A 63 6.69 -33.24 2.00
CA PRO A 63 6.24 -34.55 2.48
C PRO A 63 6.78 -35.70 1.63
N ASN A 64 6.96 -36.87 2.20
CA ASN A 64 7.32 -38.09 1.48
C ASN A 64 6.37 -38.32 0.28
N GLY A 65 6.93 -38.64 -0.87
CA GLY A 65 6.17 -38.88 -2.10
C GLY A 65 5.69 -37.63 -2.85
N GLN A 66 5.94 -36.42 -2.32
CA GLN A 66 5.65 -35.17 -3.02
C GLN A 66 6.91 -34.58 -3.69
N GLN A 67 6.70 -33.83 -4.75
CA GLN A 67 7.77 -33.05 -5.40
C GLN A 67 7.83 -31.63 -4.85
N HIS A 68 9.01 -31.05 -4.84
CA HIS A 68 9.19 -29.63 -4.52
C HIS A 68 8.59 -28.76 -5.64
N ASP A 69 7.72 -27.83 -5.25
CA ASP A 69 7.26 -26.75 -6.13
C ASP A 69 8.07 -25.48 -5.82
N PRO A 70 9.01 -25.08 -6.68
CA PRO A 70 9.83 -23.90 -6.48
C PRO A 70 9.11 -22.60 -6.89
N ALA A 71 7.95 -22.67 -7.56
CA ALA A 71 7.28 -21.50 -8.10
C ALA A 71 6.64 -20.65 -6.99
N SER A 72 7.00 -19.38 -6.93
CA SER A 72 6.41 -18.39 -6.03
C SER A 72 5.72 -17.30 -6.82
N HIS A 73 4.52 -16.89 -6.36
CA HIS A 73 3.87 -15.68 -6.86
C HIS A 73 4.44 -14.41 -6.20
N ALA A 74 5.05 -14.53 -5.03
CA ALA A 74 5.46 -13.38 -4.22
C ALA A 74 6.97 -13.11 -4.27
N VAL A 75 7.80 -14.13 -4.13
CA VAL A 75 9.25 -14.00 -3.95
C VAL A 75 9.96 -13.76 -5.27
N VAL A 76 10.76 -12.69 -5.32
CA VAL A 76 11.56 -12.30 -6.50
C VAL A 76 13.04 -12.11 -6.19
N LEU A 77 13.39 -12.00 -4.90
CA LEU A 77 14.79 -11.89 -4.50
C LEU A 77 15.52 -13.20 -4.86
N PRO A 78 16.59 -13.16 -5.66
CA PRO A 78 17.40 -14.35 -5.85
C PRO A 78 18.12 -14.70 -4.54
N PRO A 79 18.35 -16.00 -4.26
CA PRO A 79 19.16 -16.38 -3.11
C PRO A 79 20.54 -15.72 -3.20
N ALA A 80 20.93 -15.01 -2.15
CA ALA A 80 22.19 -14.30 -2.12
C ALA A 80 23.37 -15.29 -2.00
N GLY A 81 24.53 -14.91 -2.52
CA GLY A 81 25.79 -15.60 -2.31
C GLY A 81 26.33 -15.50 -0.86
N ILE A 82 25.46 -15.23 0.11
CA ILE A 82 25.80 -15.19 1.53
C ILE A 82 26.03 -16.62 1.99
N GLN A 83 27.25 -16.93 2.40
CA GLN A 83 27.55 -18.24 3.00
C GLN A 83 27.03 -18.27 4.43
N ALA A 84 26.14 -19.22 4.69
CA ALA A 84 25.73 -19.55 6.04
C ALA A 84 26.71 -20.56 6.64
N SER A 85 26.99 -20.40 7.94
CA SER A 85 27.81 -21.35 8.70
C SER A 85 26.93 -22.50 9.21
N LEU A 86 27.47 -23.72 9.24
CA LEU A 86 26.77 -24.88 9.80
C LEU A 86 27.61 -25.46 10.97
N LYS A 87 26.97 -25.56 12.14
CA LYS A 87 27.50 -26.25 13.32
C LYS A 87 26.52 -27.34 13.76
N ALA A 88 26.99 -28.53 14.03
CA ALA A 88 26.16 -29.64 14.44
C ALA A 88 26.80 -30.31 15.66
N GLU A 89 26.30 -30.07 16.87
CA GLU A 89 26.84 -30.55 18.12
C GLU A 89 25.73 -31.15 18.99
N GLY A 90 25.90 -32.33 19.47
CA GLY A 90 24.95 -33.00 20.37
C GLY A 90 23.53 -33.05 19.79
N ASN A 91 22.57 -32.49 20.53
CA ASN A 91 21.15 -32.43 20.11
C ASN A 91 20.81 -31.26 19.18
N ARG A 92 21.78 -30.43 18.80
CA ARG A 92 21.53 -29.14 18.12
C ARG A 92 22.28 -29.06 16.78
N ILE A 93 21.58 -28.52 15.78
CA ILE A 93 22.14 -28.06 14.52
C ILE A 93 21.88 -26.58 14.43
N GLU A 94 22.90 -25.78 14.14
CA GLU A 94 22.78 -24.34 13.93
C GLU A 94 23.24 -23.99 12.51
N PHE A 95 22.35 -23.39 11.74
CA PHE A 95 22.61 -22.88 10.40
C PHE A 95 22.41 -21.38 10.39
N ALA A 96 23.51 -20.62 10.34
CA ALA A 96 23.51 -19.19 10.65
C ALA A 96 24.06 -18.34 9.50
N THR A 97 23.29 -17.31 9.13
CA THR A 97 23.76 -16.13 8.39
C THR A 97 24.32 -15.10 9.39
N PRO A 98 24.90 -13.96 8.94
CA PRO A 98 25.30 -12.90 9.85
C PRO A 98 24.15 -12.30 10.70
N GLY A 99 22.91 -12.39 10.26
CA GLY A 99 21.72 -11.87 10.96
C GLY A 99 20.86 -12.96 11.58
N ILE A 100 20.28 -13.86 10.75
CA ILE A 100 19.38 -14.92 11.21
C ILE A 100 20.16 -16.24 11.39
N ALA A 101 19.95 -16.87 12.55
CA ALA A 101 20.37 -18.25 12.79
C ALA A 101 19.11 -19.15 12.89
N VAL A 102 19.11 -20.25 12.15
CA VAL A 102 18.13 -21.32 12.24
C VAL A 102 18.69 -22.41 13.13
N VAL A 103 18.00 -22.71 14.21
CA VAL A 103 18.38 -23.72 15.19
C VAL A 103 17.41 -24.90 15.09
N VAL A 104 17.96 -26.08 14.91
CA VAL A 104 17.20 -27.31 14.83
C VAL A 104 17.58 -28.19 16.02
N ASP A 105 16.61 -28.42 16.93
CA ASP A 105 16.72 -29.43 17.94
C ASP A 105 16.39 -30.79 17.34
N ARG A 106 17.21 -31.84 17.63
CA ARG A 106 17.05 -33.18 17.04
C ARG A 106 15.96 -33.98 17.76
N LYS A 107 15.86 -33.82 19.07
CA LYS A 107 14.91 -34.51 19.95
C LYS A 107 14.49 -33.60 21.11
N PRO A 108 13.21 -33.20 21.24
CA PRO A 108 12.21 -33.34 20.18
C PRO A 108 12.58 -32.50 18.94
N PHE A 109 12.17 -32.95 17.77
CA PHE A 109 12.45 -32.19 16.52
C PHE A 109 11.71 -30.83 16.58
N ARG A 110 12.49 -29.74 16.45
CA ARG A 110 11.96 -28.38 16.49
C ARG A 110 12.86 -27.45 15.69
N ILE A 111 12.26 -26.55 14.90
CA ILE A 111 12.94 -25.46 14.20
C ILE A 111 12.67 -24.16 14.92
N SER A 112 13.71 -23.39 15.22
CA SER A 112 13.66 -22.08 15.87
C SER A 112 14.51 -21.07 15.12
N TYR A 113 14.14 -19.80 15.18
CA TYR A 113 14.84 -18.69 14.53
C TYR A 113 15.33 -17.73 15.59
N LEU A 114 16.59 -17.35 15.46
CA LEU A 114 17.22 -16.30 16.25
C LEU A 114 17.64 -15.16 15.34
N TYR A 115 17.59 -13.95 15.83
CA TYR A 115 18.17 -12.79 15.15
C TYR A 115 19.21 -12.16 16.03
N GLN A 116 20.46 -12.03 15.53
CA GLN A 116 21.61 -11.57 16.31
C GLN A 116 21.74 -12.25 17.69
N GLY A 117 21.51 -13.59 17.72
CA GLY A 117 21.57 -14.40 18.91
C GLY A 117 20.35 -14.34 19.84
N LYS A 118 19.37 -13.48 19.57
CA LYS A 118 18.12 -13.37 20.36
C LYS A 118 17.01 -14.21 19.74
N PRO A 119 16.22 -14.95 20.55
CA PRO A 119 15.07 -15.70 20.03
C PRO A 119 14.05 -14.79 19.33
N LEU A 120 13.67 -15.14 18.10
CA LEU A 120 12.58 -14.50 17.36
C LEU A 120 11.29 -15.30 17.50
N VAL A 121 11.27 -16.47 16.90
CA VAL A 121 10.07 -17.32 16.78
C VAL A 121 10.51 -18.78 16.62
N ALA A 122 9.64 -19.72 16.99
CA ALA A 122 9.87 -21.16 16.81
C ALA A 122 8.62 -21.84 16.27
N GLU A 123 8.80 -22.85 15.42
CA GLU A 123 7.71 -23.77 15.08
C GLU A 123 7.24 -24.47 16.36
N LYS A 124 5.93 -24.55 16.56
CA LYS A 124 5.33 -25.23 17.73
C LYS A 124 5.20 -26.73 17.52
N GLY A 125 4.83 -27.15 16.32
CA GLY A 125 4.68 -28.56 15.96
C GLY A 125 5.12 -28.88 14.53
N GLY A 126 5.59 -27.89 13.79
CA GLY A 126 5.91 -28.02 12.38
C GLY A 126 4.66 -28.20 11.52
N TYR A 127 4.89 -28.64 10.28
CA TYR A 127 3.82 -28.89 9.33
C TYR A 127 3.02 -30.15 9.72
N ALA A 128 1.69 -30.07 9.65
CA ALA A 128 0.78 -31.18 9.89
C ALA A 128 -0.33 -31.22 8.83
N LYS A 129 -0.77 -32.43 8.47
CA LYS A 129 -1.89 -32.65 7.55
C LYS A 129 -3.12 -33.10 8.36
N GLY A 130 -4.19 -32.29 8.32
CA GLY A 130 -5.51 -32.63 8.81
C GLY A 130 -6.45 -33.07 7.69
N ASP A 131 -7.72 -33.31 8.03
CA ASP A 131 -8.73 -33.77 7.07
C ASP A 131 -9.09 -32.72 6.01
N LYS A 132 -9.15 -31.45 6.40
CA LYS A 132 -9.56 -30.34 5.55
C LYS A 132 -8.44 -29.35 5.23
N PHE A 133 -7.51 -29.19 6.16
CA PHE A 133 -6.43 -28.22 6.06
C PHE A 133 -5.09 -28.86 6.40
N GLU A 134 -4.08 -28.37 5.73
CA GLU A 134 -2.69 -28.49 6.10
C GLU A 134 -2.34 -27.32 7.00
N THR A 135 -1.61 -27.53 8.08
CA THR A 135 -1.34 -26.51 9.09
C THR A 135 0.14 -26.40 9.41
N ILE A 136 0.58 -25.20 9.78
CA ILE A 136 1.83 -24.95 10.47
C ILE A 136 1.60 -23.98 11.62
N GLU A 137 2.25 -24.21 12.75
CA GLU A 137 2.07 -23.45 13.98
C GLU A 137 3.40 -22.89 14.48
N PHE A 138 3.31 -21.65 15.02
CA PHE A 138 4.43 -20.97 15.65
C PHE A 138 4.07 -20.53 17.07
N ALA A 139 5.03 -20.64 17.98
CA ALA A 139 4.87 -20.15 19.35
C ALA A 139 5.00 -18.62 19.39
N LEU A 140 4.09 -17.97 20.09
CA LEU A 140 4.10 -16.54 20.36
C LEU A 140 4.46 -16.27 21.81
N ASP A 141 5.19 -15.19 22.05
CA ASP A 141 5.48 -14.69 23.39
C ASP A 141 4.26 -13.99 24.01
N ASP A 142 4.20 -13.93 25.33
CA ASP A 142 3.17 -13.15 26.02
C ASP A 142 3.34 -11.65 25.69
N GLY A 143 2.22 -10.98 25.42
CA GLY A 143 2.21 -9.55 25.08
C GLY A 143 2.67 -9.21 23.66
N GLU A 144 3.12 -10.18 22.87
CA GLU A 144 3.50 -9.95 21.47
C GLU A 144 2.29 -9.50 20.66
N ALA A 145 2.38 -8.31 20.03
CA ALA A 145 1.37 -7.80 19.12
C ALA A 145 1.60 -8.31 17.69
N LEU A 146 0.51 -8.56 16.96
CA LEU A 146 0.53 -9.06 15.59
C LEU A 146 -0.18 -8.12 14.63
N TYR A 147 0.42 -7.94 13.45
CA TYR A 147 -0.08 -7.13 12.35
C TYR A 147 -0.08 -7.96 11.06
N GLY A 148 -0.75 -7.49 10.00
CA GLY A 148 -0.75 -8.18 8.71
C GLY A 148 -2.08 -8.84 8.36
N ALA A 149 -2.08 -9.96 7.64
CA ALA A 149 -3.25 -10.68 7.10
C ALA A 149 -4.07 -9.90 6.06
N GLY A 150 -3.49 -8.89 5.39
CA GLY A 150 -4.15 -8.12 4.34
C GLY A 150 -5.01 -6.95 4.84
N ALA A 151 -5.91 -6.48 3.98
CA ALA A 151 -6.84 -5.39 4.30
C ALA A 151 -7.96 -5.89 5.22
N ARG A 152 -8.11 -5.26 6.37
CA ARG A 152 -9.11 -5.55 7.42
C ARG A 152 -9.31 -4.28 8.26
N ALA A 153 -10.50 -4.12 8.83
CA ALA A 153 -10.80 -3.07 9.78
C ALA A 153 -11.19 -3.71 11.12
N VAL A 154 -10.20 -4.10 11.91
CA VAL A 154 -10.36 -4.85 13.18
C VAL A 154 -9.38 -4.41 14.27
N GLY A 155 -8.74 -3.26 14.07
CA GLY A 155 -7.71 -2.71 14.93
C GLY A 155 -6.29 -2.98 14.43
N MET A 156 -5.35 -2.14 14.87
CA MET A 156 -3.95 -2.28 14.47
C MET A 156 -3.34 -3.56 15.03
N ASN A 157 -3.48 -3.84 16.33
CA ASN A 157 -3.09 -5.13 16.89
C ASN A 157 -4.17 -6.17 16.60
N ARG A 158 -3.84 -7.15 15.77
CA ARG A 158 -4.75 -8.15 15.24
C ARG A 158 -4.72 -9.47 16.02
N ARG A 159 -3.90 -9.58 17.08
CA ARG A 159 -3.86 -10.78 17.95
C ARG A 159 -5.25 -11.06 18.55
N GLY A 160 -5.63 -12.32 18.61
CA GLY A 160 -6.95 -12.76 19.06
C GLY A 160 -7.96 -12.97 17.93
N ASN A 161 -7.58 -12.76 16.66
CA ASN A 161 -8.45 -12.95 15.50
C ASN A 161 -7.99 -14.16 14.66
N ARG A 162 -8.96 -14.80 13.98
CA ARG A 162 -8.73 -15.81 12.94
C ARG A 162 -9.29 -15.29 11.62
N PHE A 163 -8.43 -15.06 10.64
CA PHE A 163 -8.77 -14.44 9.38
C PHE A 163 -8.91 -15.47 8.26
N GLN A 164 -10.00 -15.40 7.52
CA GLN A 164 -10.13 -16.17 6.28
C GLN A 164 -9.17 -15.60 5.24
N LEU A 165 -8.42 -16.46 4.58
CA LEU A 165 -7.57 -16.13 3.43
C LEU A 165 -8.36 -16.34 2.15
N TYR A 166 -9.18 -15.35 1.80
CA TYR A 166 -10.05 -15.33 0.64
C TYR A 166 -10.36 -13.88 0.27
N ASN A 167 -9.89 -13.42 -0.90
CA ASN A 167 -10.17 -12.06 -1.37
C ASN A 167 -11.67 -11.89 -1.58
N LYS A 168 -12.30 -10.89 -0.98
CA LYS A 168 -13.73 -10.67 -1.09
C LYS A 168 -14.10 -9.21 -0.87
N ALA A 169 -14.98 -8.67 -1.70
CA ALA A 169 -15.58 -7.37 -1.45
C ALA A 169 -16.54 -7.44 -0.24
N ASP A 170 -16.54 -6.38 0.56
CA ASP A 170 -17.51 -6.12 1.63
C ASP A 170 -18.19 -4.78 1.34
N TYR A 171 -19.24 -4.83 0.51
CA TYR A 171 -19.92 -3.65 0.03
C TYR A 171 -20.58 -2.86 1.16
N GLY A 172 -20.26 -1.57 1.23
CA GLY A 172 -20.82 -0.66 2.24
C GLY A 172 -20.29 -0.88 3.65
N TYR A 173 -19.11 -1.50 3.81
CA TYR A 173 -18.51 -1.66 5.13
C TYR A 173 -18.27 -0.32 5.82
N GLY A 174 -18.39 -0.33 7.15
CA GLY A 174 -18.23 0.86 7.98
C GLY A 174 -16.96 0.82 8.82
N LYS A 175 -17.13 1.01 10.14
CA LYS A 175 -16.03 1.06 11.10
C LYS A 175 -15.25 -0.25 11.21
N THR A 176 -15.90 -1.39 10.96
CA THR A 176 -15.28 -2.71 11.09
C THR A 176 -15.56 -3.57 9.86
N SER A 177 -14.57 -4.35 9.45
CA SER A 177 -14.71 -5.40 8.46
C SER A 177 -13.66 -6.49 8.70
N GLN A 178 -14.11 -7.75 8.71
CA GLN A 178 -13.27 -8.93 8.91
C GLN A 178 -12.63 -9.43 7.61
N LEU A 179 -13.15 -9.05 6.46
CA LEU A 179 -12.75 -9.60 5.18
C LEU A 179 -12.92 -8.54 4.09
N LEU A 180 -11.82 -8.19 3.44
CA LEU A 180 -11.77 -7.25 2.33
C LEU A 180 -10.98 -7.83 1.15
N ASN A 181 -10.84 -7.04 0.11
CA ASN A 181 -10.34 -7.40 -1.21
C ASN A 181 -8.88 -7.91 -1.26
N TYR A 182 -8.11 -7.71 -0.22
CA TYR A 182 -6.70 -8.12 -0.17
C TYR A 182 -6.46 -9.08 0.97
N THR A 183 -6.13 -10.30 0.63
CA THR A 183 -5.66 -11.32 1.57
C THR A 183 -4.16 -11.52 1.36
N ILE A 184 -3.38 -11.14 2.36
CA ILE A 184 -1.93 -11.25 2.31
C ILE A 184 -1.48 -12.17 3.44
N PRO A 185 -0.93 -13.35 3.14
CA PRO A 185 -0.57 -14.34 4.15
C PRO A 185 0.75 -13.98 4.84
N VAL A 186 0.75 -12.85 5.55
CA VAL A 186 1.89 -12.31 6.30
C VAL A 186 1.46 -12.01 7.72
N ALA A 187 2.23 -12.50 8.67
CA ALA A 187 2.19 -12.11 10.07
C ALA A 187 3.42 -11.26 10.40
N LEU A 188 3.22 -10.02 10.84
CA LEU A 188 4.27 -9.15 11.33
C LEU A 188 4.17 -9.08 12.86
N SER A 189 5.31 -9.13 13.55
CA SER A 189 5.39 -9.12 15.01
C SER A 189 5.98 -7.83 15.55
N SER A 190 5.48 -7.38 16.70
CA SER A 190 6.09 -6.29 17.48
C SER A 190 7.57 -6.56 17.85
N LYS A 191 8.04 -7.80 17.73
CA LYS A 191 9.45 -8.19 17.88
C LYS A 191 10.29 -7.86 16.62
N LYS A 192 9.73 -7.16 15.62
CA LYS A 192 10.40 -6.73 14.38
C LYS A 192 10.84 -7.90 13.51
N TYR A 193 9.93 -8.87 13.32
CA TYR A 193 10.04 -9.90 12.31
C TYR A 193 8.73 -10.04 11.53
N ALA A 194 8.81 -10.65 10.37
CA ALA A 194 7.65 -11.12 9.60
C ALA A 194 7.78 -12.58 9.27
N ILE A 195 6.66 -13.31 9.26
CA ILE A 195 6.54 -14.61 8.63
C ILE A 195 5.63 -14.44 7.41
N HIS A 196 6.18 -14.68 6.25
CA HIS A 196 5.44 -14.71 5.00
C HIS A 196 5.18 -16.17 4.60
N PHE A 197 3.90 -16.56 4.52
CA PHE A 197 3.49 -17.88 4.06
C PHE A 197 3.31 -17.85 2.54
N ASP A 198 4.28 -18.41 1.82
CA ASP A 198 4.37 -18.33 0.36
C ASP A 198 3.46 -19.37 -0.32
N ASN A 199 2.17 -19.20 -0.13
CA ASN A 199 1.14 -20.07 -0.69
C ASN A 199 -0.17 -19.29 -0.88
N PRO A 200 -0.70 -19.18 -2.13
CA PRO A 200 -1.88 -18.37 -2.43
C PRO A 200 -3.21 -19.05 -2.19
N GLN A 201 -3.23 -20.34 -1.86
CA GLN A 201 -4.46 -21.09 -1.77
C GLN A 201 -5.34 -20.60 -0.62
N VAL A 202 -6.65 -20.84 -0.74
CA VAL A 202 -7.60 -20.43 0.29
C VAL A 202 -7.37 -21.16 1.61
N GLY A 203 -7.62 -20.47 2.72
CA GLY A 203 -7.33 -20.99 4.04
C GLY A 203 -7.64 -20.01 5.15
N PHE A 204 -6.85 -20.06 6.21
CA PHE A 204 -6.97 -19.16 7.37
C PHE A 204 -5.60 -18.81 7.93
N LEU A 205 -5.50 -17.60 8.47
CA LEU A 205 -4.38 -17.14 9.28
C LEU A 205 -4.93 -16.79 10.67
N ASP A 206 -4.56 -17.57 11.67
CA ASP A 206 -5.06 -17.44 13.04
C ASP A 206 -3.99 -16.80 13.94
N PHE A 207 -4.27 -15.59 14.37
CA PHE A 207 -3.43 -14.80 15.26
C PHE A 207 -3.80 -15.03 16.72
N ASP A 208 -3.66 -16.28 17.18
CA ASP A 208 -3.93 -16.65 18.58
C ASP A 208 -5.39 -16.45 19.02
N SER A 209 -6.37 -16.75 18.13
CA SER A 209 -7.80 -16.62 18.45
C SER A 209 -8.23 -17.52 19.60
N ARG A 210 -7.51 -18.62 19.85
CA ARG A 210 -7.74 -19.55 20.94
C ARG A 210 -7.06 -19.15 22.24
N LYS A 211 -6.22 -18.11 22.23
CA LYS A 211 -5.43 -17.61 23.37
C LYS A 211 -4.53 -18.71 23.99
N ASP A 212 -3.91 -19.50 23.15
CA ASP A 212 -2.98 -20.58 23.52
C ASP A 212 -1.52 -20.27 23.13
N GLY A 213 -1.22 -18.98 22.81
CA GLY A 213 0.09 -18.52 22.41
C GLY A 213 0.53 -19.09 21.06
N THR A 214 -0.39 -19.21 20.09
CA THR A 214 -0.10 -19.83 18.81
C THR A 214 -0.54 -19.00 17.62
N LEU A 215 0.40 -18.72 16.73
CA LEU A 215 0.14 -18.30 15.36
C LEU A 215 -0.07 -19.55 14.50
N ARG A 216 -1.22 -19.68 13.80
CA ARG A 216 -1.53 -20.80 12.90
C ARG A 216 -1.76 -20.34 11.48
N TYR A 217 -1.17 -21.02 10.53
CA TYR A 217 -1.50 -20.94 9.12
C TYR A 217 -2.16 -22.24 8.71
N GLU A 218 -3.37 -22.14 8.13
CA GLU A 218 -4.21 -23.26 7.73
C GLU A 218 -4.58 -23.08 6.26
N VAL A 219 -4.34 -24.09 5.42
CA VAL A 219 -4.54 -23.98 3.96
C VAL A 219 -5.01 -25.32 3.38
N ILE A 220 -5.78 -25.26 2.28
CA ILE A 220 -6.32 -26.47 1.64
C ILE A 220 -5.26 -27.36 0.97
N GLY A 221 -4.04 -26.86 0.77
CA GLY A 221 -2.94 -27.58 0.13
C GLY A 221 -1.88 -26.64 -0.41
N GLY A 222 -1.13 -27.06 -1.42
CA GLY A 222 -0.13 -26.23 -2.10
C GLY A 222 1.26 -26.26 -1.50
N ARG A 223 2.02 -25.19 -1.65
CA ARG A 223 3.38 -25.05 -1.14
C ARG A 223 3.40 -25.01 0.38
N LYS A 224 4.39 -25.64 0.96
CA LYS A 224 4.61 -25.66 2.41
C LYS A 224 5.88 -24.86 2.71
N THR A 225 5.85 -23.62 2.26
CA THR A 225 7.01 -22.73 2.27
C THR A 225 6.64 -21.44 3.01
N TYR A 226 7.54 -21.01 3.87
CA TYR A 226 7.47 -19.71 4.51
C TYR A 226 8.84 -19.05 4.58
N GLN A 227 8.87 -17.72 4.64
CA GLN A 227 10.08 -16.95 4.86
C GLN A 227 9.98 -16.23 6.19
N VAL A 228 11.07 -16.27 6.96
CA VAL A 228 11.27 -15.43 8.15
C VAL A 228 12.12 -14.24 7.74
N VAL A 229 11.59 -13.05 7.96
CA VAL A 229 12.24 -11.76 7.67
C VAL A 229 12.45 -11.04 8.99
N ALA A 230 13.65 -10.54 9.28
CA ALA A 230 13.95 -9.81 10.51
C ALA A 230 14.66 -8.48 10.24
N GLY A 231 14.66 -7.59 11.24
CA GLY A 231 15.38 -6.32 11.21
C GLY A 231 15.49 -5.71 12.61
N ASP A 232 16.44 -4.78 12.78
CA ASP A 232 16.62 -4.04 14.06
C ASP A 232 15.54 -2.96 14.26
N SER A 233 14.89 -2.55 13.17
CA SER A 233 13.86 -1.52 13.15
C SER A 233 12.75 -1.86 12.14
N TRP A 234 11.59 -1.22 12.28
CA TRP A 234 10.51 -1.37 11.30
C TRP A 234 10.92 -0.96 9.88
N PRO A 235 11.66 0.17 9.66
CA PRO A 235 12.20 0.47 8.33
C PRO A 235 13.04 -0.65 7.74
N GLU A 236 13.86 -1.33 8.53
CA GLU A 236 14.67 -2.43 8.07
C GLU A 236 13.85 -3.69 7.75
N VAL A 237 12.87 -4.02 8.59
CA VAL A 237 11.91 -5.11 8.28
C VAL A 237 11.19 -4.83 6.96
N MET A 238 10.75 -3.59 6.74
CA MET A 238 10.09 -3.19 5.50
C MET A 238 11.02 -3.29 4.29
N ALA A 239 12.27 -2.82 4.42
CA ALA A 239 13.28 -2.89 3.38
C ALA A 239 13.60 -4.35 3.01
N ASN A 240 13.73 -5.23 4.00
CA ASN A 240 14.02 -6.65 3.81
C ASN A 240 12.83 -7.39 3.20
N TYR A 241 11.60 -7.15 3.68
CA TYR A 241 10.38 -7.75 3.15
C TYR A 241 10.11 -7.32 1.70
N THR A 242 10.26 -6.02 1.39
CA THR A 242 10.06 -5.52 0.03
C THR A 242 11.21 -5.86 -0.91
N SER A 243 12.43 -6.12 -0.40
CA SER A 243 13.48 -6.74 -1.20
C SER A 243 13.12 -8.17 -1.58
N LEU A 244 12.54 -8.95 -0.67
CA LEU A 244 12.09 -10.31 -0.93
C LEU A 244 10.97 -10.36 -1.97
N THR A 245 9.96 -9.47 -1.83
CA THR A 245 8.71 -9.51 -2.63
C THR A 245 8.69 -8.54 -3.81
N GLY A 246 9.73 -7.71 -3.96
CA GLY A 246 9.84 -6.67 -4.96
C GLY A 246 9.31 -5.32 -4.47
N ARG A 247 9.90 -4.23 -4.95
CA ARG A 247 9.54 -2.85 -4.60
C ARG A 247 8.57 -2.25 -5.60
N GLN A 248 7.77 -1.31 -5.14
CA GLN A 248 6.86 -0.53 -5.97
C GLN A 248 7.66 0.36 -6.93
N PRO A 249 7.47 0.29 -8.25
CA PRO A 249 7.98 1.30 -9.16
C PRO A 249 7.35 2.65 -8.87
N LEU A 250 8.10 3.73 -9.03
CA LEU A 250 7.56 5.09 -8.89
C LEU A 250 6.44 5.32 -9.92
N PRO A 251 5.20 5.64 -9.50
CA PRO A 251 4.11 5.94 -10.42
C PRO A 251 4.39 7.20 -11.24
N PRO A 252 3.65 7.46 -12.32
CA PRO A 252 3.72 8.72 -13.02
C PRO A 252 3.36 9.89 -12.08
N ARG A 253 4.00 11.05 -12.26
CA ARG A 253 3.82 12.21 -11.35
C ARG A 253 2.37 12.64 -11.21
N TRP A 254 1.59 12.55 -12.28
CA TRP A 254 0.18 12.91 -12.26
C TRP A 254 -0.66 12.05 -11.30
N ALA A 255 -0.19 10.86 -10.93
CA ALA A 255 -0.85 10.00 -9.94
C ALA A 255 -0.91 10.65 -8.54
N PHE A 256 -0.06 11.62 -8.25
CA PHE A 256 -0.06 12.38 -6.99
C PHE A 256 -0.99 13.61 -7.00
N GLY A 257 -1.64 13.89 -8.13
CA GLY A 257 -2.63 14.95 -8.28
C GLY A 257 -4.04 14.59 -7.79
N ASN A 258 -5.06 15.25 -8.34
CA ASN A 258 -6.47 15.06 -8.02
C ASN A 258 -7.20 14.39 -9.19
N PHE A 259 -8.13 13.46 -8.89
CA PHE A 259 -8.92 12.74 -9.88
C PHE A 259 -10.40 13.04 -9.74
N ALA A 260 -11.09 13.26 -10.86
CA ALA A 260 -12.55 13.21 -10.95
C ALA A 260 -12.96 11.76 -11.22
N SER A 261 -13.69 11.14 -10.28
CA SER A 261 -14.05 9.73 -10.35
C SER A 261 -15.44 9.52 -9.80
N ARG A 262 -16.28 8.80 -10.52
CA ARG A 262 -17.65 8.48 -10.10
C ARG A 262 -18.14 7.25 -10.84
N PHE A 263 -18.94 6.41 -10.18
CA PHE A 263 -19.78 5.45 -10.88
C PHE A 263 -20.84 6.20 -11.67
N GLY A 264 -20.43 6.75 -12.79
CA GLY A 264 -21.17 7.70 -13.63
C GLY A 264 -20.38 8.06 -14.88
N TYR A 265 -20.55 9.31 -15.36
CA TYR A 265 -20.04 9.78 -16.65
C TYR A 265 -20.60 8.94 -17.79
N LYS A 266 -21.93 9.03 -17.93
CA LYS A 266 -22.70 8.16 -18.86
C LYS A 266 -22.54 8.57 -20.33
N SER A 267 -21.81 9.66 -20.61
CA SER A 267 -21.56 10.13 -21.96
C SER A 267 -20.31 10.97 -22.08
N GLU A 268 -19.77 11.08 -23.30
CA GLU A 268 -18.69 12.01 -23.64
C GLU A 268 -19.01 13.46 -23.26
N ALA A 269 -20.27 13.91 -23.52
CA ALA A 269 -20.70 15.27 -23.20
C ALA A 269 -20.66 15.55 -21.69
N GLU A 270 -21.14 14.62 -20.86
CA GLU A 270 -21.09 14.73 -19.41
C GLU A 270 -19.63 14.76 -18.91
N THR A 271 -18.78 13.89 -19.43
CA THR A 271 -17.36 13.82 -19.05
C THR A 271 -16.64 15.13 -19.37
N ARG A 272 -16.88 15.70 -20.57
CA ARG A 272 -16.30 17.00 -20.98
C ARG A 272 -16.78 18.13 -20.06
N ALA A 273 -18.08 18.18 -19.75
CA ALA A 273 -18.63 19.21 -18.87
C ALA A 273 -18.03 19.19 -17.45
N VAL A 274 -17.73 17.99 -16.91
CA VAL A 274 -17.07 17.85 -15.61
C VAL A 274 -15.64 18.41 -15.68
N VAL A 275 -14.84 18.05 -16.66
CA VAL A 275 -13.46 18.54 -16.81
C VAL A 275 -13.43 20.07 -17.00
N GLU A 276 -14.32 20.62 -17.83
CA GLU A 276 -14.47 22.07 -18.02
C GLU A 276 -14.84 22.77 -16.70
N LYS A 277 -15.71 22.16 -15.88
CA LYS A 277 -16.12 22.74 -14.60
C LYS A 277 -14.95 22.80 -13.61
N PHE A 278 -14.09 21.79 -13.54
CA PHE A 278 -12.86 21.85 -12.72
C PHE A 278 -11.96 23.03 -13.13
N ALA A 279 -11.79 23.24 -14.41
CA ALA A 279 -11.00 24.37 -14.93
C ALA A 279 -11.64 25.73 -14.58
N ALA A 280 -12.96 25.86 -14.78
CA ALA A 280 -13.71 27.09 -14.47
C ALA A 280 -13.66 27.45 -12.97
N GLU A 281 -13.75 26.44 -12.09
CA GLU A 281 -13.71 26.60 -10.64
C GLU A 281 -12.27 26.69 -10.08
N LYS A 282 -11.25 26.62 -10.93
CA LYS A 282 -9.83 26.64 -10.54
C LYS A 282 -9.48 25.56 -9.49
N ILE A 283 -10.10 24.41 -9.61
CA ILE A 283 -9.76 23.22 -8.82
C ILE A 283 -8.87 22.35 -9.70
N PRO A 284 -7.61 22.09 -9.31
CA PRO A 284 -6.68 21.27 -10.08
C PRO A 284 -7.22 19.87 -10.39
N LEU A 285 -6.88 19.33 -11.57
CA LEU A 285 -7.31 18.03 -12.03
C LEU A 285 -6.23 17.39 -12.91
N ASP A 286 -5.91 16.11 -12.65
CA ASP A 286 -4.93 15.33 -13.43
C ASP A 286 -5.51 14.12 -14.14
N ALA A 287 -6.66 13.60 -13.68
CA ALA A 287 -7.32 12.50 -14.35
C ALA A 287 -8.84 12.53 -14.22
N VAL A 288 -9.52 11.98 -15.22
CA VAL A 288 -10.92 11.57 -15.14
C VAL A 288 -10.98 10.05 -15.24
N VAL A 289 -11.77 9.43 -14.34
CA VAL A 289 -11.92 7.97 -14.23
C VAL A 289 -13.31 7.60 -14.73
N LEU A 290 -13.37 6.83 -15.82
CA LEU A 290 -14.60 6.37 -16.42
C LEU A 290 -14.94 4.97 -15.89
N ASP A 291 -16.13 4.86 -15.33
CA ASP A 291 -16.72 3.64 -14.81
C ASP A 291 -17.47 2.89 -15.93
N LEU A 292 -18.22 1.83 -15.64
CA LEU A 292 -18.83 0.86 -16.54
C LEU A 292 -19.53 1.42 -17.80
N TYR A 293 -19.94 2.69 -17.79
CA TYR A 293 -20.70 3.32 -18.87
C TYR A 293 -19.90 3.60 -20.16
N TRP A 294 -18.57 3.54 -20.13
CA TRP A 294 -17.77 3.80 -21.33
C TRP A 294 -17.92 2.71 -22.41
N PHE A 295 -18.28 1.48 -21.99
CA PHE A 295 -18.46 0.35 -22.90
C PHE A 295 -19.93 -0.12 -23.05
N GLY A 296 -20.89 0.64 -22.50
CA GLY A 296 -22.33 0.33 -22.65
C GLY A 296 -23.22 1.25 -21.86
N LYS A 297 -24.47 1.45 -22.33
CA LYS A 297 -25.45 2.34 -21.70
C LYS A 297 -26.03 1.78 -20.40
N GLU A 298 -26.09 0.46 -20.30
CA GLU A 298 -26.68 -0.26 -19.18
C GLU A 298 -25.58 -0.91 -18.33
N VAL A 299 -25.74 -0.86 -17.03
CA VAL A 299 -24.82 -1.53 -16.10
C VAL A 299 -24.85 -3.04 -16.27
N LYS A 300 -26.06 -3.60 -16.48
CA LYS A 300 -26.26 -5.03 -16.73
C LYS A 300 -26.21 -5.35 -18.22
N GLY A 301 -25.61 -6.49 -18.56
CA GLY A 301 -25.61 -7.03 -19.92
C GLY A 301 -24.47 -6.58 -20.82
N THR A 302 -23.64 -5.61 -20.43
CA THR A 302 -22.57 -5.05 -21.27
C THR A 302 -21.15 -5.33 -20.79
N MET A 303 -20.98 -5.81 -19.56
CA MET A 303 -19.66 -6.12 -18.99
C MET A 303 -18.91 -7.13 -19.89
N GLY A 304 -17.63 -6.85 -20.10
CA GLY A 304 -16.79 -7.64 -21.02
C GLY A 304 -16.81 -7.14 -22.46
N ASN A 305 -17.60 -6.09 -22.80
CA ASN A 305 -17.50 -5.46 -24.11
C ASN A 305 -16.12 -4.85 -24.35
N LEU A 306 -15.56 -4.18 -23.34
CA LEU A 306 -14.22 -3.58 -23.32
C LEU A 306 -13.88 -2.84 -24.64
N ALA A 307 -14.85 -2.07 -25.12
CA ALA A 307 -14.77 -1.25 -26.32
C ALA A 307 -15.73 -0.06 -26.16
N TRP A 308 -15.35 1.11 -26.70
CA TRP A 308 -16.16 2.32 -26.60
C TRP A 308 -17.58 2.12 -27.12
N ASP A 309 -18.57 2.49 -26.32
CA ASP A 309 -19.94 2.63 -26.80
C ASP A 309 -20.06 3.92 -27.61
N ARG A 310 -20.09 3.77 -28.94
CA ARG A 310 -20.06 4.92 -29.87
C ARG A 310 -21.33 5.76 -29.88
N ASP A 311 -22.40 5.26 -29.31
CA ASP A 311 -23.62 6.06 -29.17
C ASP A 311 -23.48 7.12 -28.07
N THR A 312 -22.77 6.78 -26.98
CA THR A 312 -22.58 7.67 -25.82
C THR A 312 -21.21 8.35 -25.80
N PHE A 313 -20.18 7.72 -26.39
CA PHE A 313 -18.82 8.24 -26.58
C PHE A 313 -18.44 8.21 -28.06
N PRO A 314 -19.07 9.08 -28.90
CA PRO A 314 -18.88 9.01 -30.35
C PRO A 314 -17.46 9.33 -30.81
N THR A 315 -16.75 10.19 -30.08
CA THR A 315 -15.39 10.65 -30.43
C THR A 315 -14.43 10.50 -29.23
N ALA A 316 -14.44 9.33 -28.57
CA ALA A 316 -13.69 9.08 -27.35
C ALA A 316 -12.20 9.38 -27.48
N GLU A 317 -11.56 8.99 -28.61
CA GLU A 317 -10.13 9.24 -28.85
C GLU A 317 -9.85 10.75 -28.97
N LYS A 318 -10.76 11.50 -29.61
CA LYS A 318 -10.66 12.96 -29.67
C LYS A 318 -10.85 13.59 -28.29
N MET A 319 -11.81 13.07 -27.49
CA MET A 319 -12.04 13.54 -26.12
C MET A 319 -10.76 13.35 -25.29
N MET A 320 -10.16 12.17 -25.31
CA MET A 320 -8.92 11.88 -24.59
C MET A 320 -7.75 12.77 -25.05
N ALA A 321 -7.60 12.98 -26.37
CA ALA A 321 -6.60 13.89 -26.91
C ALA A 321 -6.80 15.36 -26.50
N ASP A 322 -8.06 15.80 -26.37
CA ASP A 322 -8.38 17.14 -25.89
C ASP A 322 -8.09 17.30 -24.39
N PHE A 323 -8.35 16.26 -23.59
CA PHE A 323 -7.99 16.22 -22.17
C PHE A 323 -6.48 16.20 -21.96
N GLU A 324 -5.75 15.40 -22.74
CA GLU A 324 -4.30 15.35 -22.68
C GLU A 324 -3.65 16.73 -22.90
N LYS A 325 -4.19 17.56 -23.81
CA LYS A 325 -3.73 18.95 -24.03
C LYS A 325 -3.94 19.83 -22.79
N GLN A 326 -4.88 19.48 -21.92
CA GLN A 326 -5.14 20.17 -20.65
C GLN A 326 -4.36 19.54 -19.49
N GLY A 327 -3.61 18.45 -19.73
CA GLY A 327 -2.89 17.69 -18.70
C GLY A 327 -3.78 16.75 -17.91
N VAL A 328 -4.96 16.39 -18.42
CA VAL A 328 -5.90 15.47 -17.80
C VAL A 328 -5.83 14.10 -18.49
N LYS A 329 -5.48 13.08 -17.77
CA LYS A 329 -5.45 11.68 -18.24
C LYS A 329 -6.85 11.06 -18.16
N THR A 330 -7.12 10.08 -19.03
CA THR A 330 -8.34 9.27 -18.95
C THR A 330 -7.99 7.89 -18.43
N ILE A 331 -8.60 7.49 -17.34
CA ILE A 331 -8.50 6.15 -16.75
C ILE A 331 -9.82 5.44 -17.04
N VAL A 332 -9.77 4.19 -17.49
CA VAL A 332 -10.97 3.40 -17.76
C VAL A 332 -11.01 2.17 -16.85
N ILE A 333 -12.22 1.84 -16.37
CA ILE A 333 -12.47 0.60 -15.64
C ILE A 333 -12.42 -0.58 -16.60
N THR A 334 -11.92 -1.69 -16.10
CA THR A 334 -11.93 -3.00 -16.77
C THR A 334 -12.24 -4.08 -15.75
N GLU A 335 -12.94 -5.12 -16.15
CA GLU A 335 -13.29 -6.26 -15.32
C GLU A 335 -12.86 -7.57 -16.02
N PRO A 336 -12.65 -8.64 -15.25
CA PRO A 336 -12.21 -9.92 -15.82
C PRO A 336 -13.35 -10.80 -16.31
N PHE A 337 -14.58 -10.31 -16.22
CA PHE A 337 -15.80 -11.05 -16.60
C PHE A 337 -16.23 -10.73 -18.03
N VAL A 338 -16.66 -11.75 -18.78
CA VAL A 338 -17.23 -11.60 -20.10
C VAL A 338 -18.65 -12.18 -20.05
N LEU A 339 -19.66 -11.31 -20.07
CA LEU A 339 -21.06 -11.76 -20.05
C LEU A 339 -21.39 -12.51 -21.32
N THR A 340 -22.30 -13.49 -21.20
CA THR A 340 -22.81 -14.24 -22.37
C THR A 340 -23.54 -13.33 -23.37
N THR A 341 -23.96 -12.15 -22.95
CA THR A 341 -24.56 -11.07 -23.76
C THR A 341 -23.54 -10.07 -24.31
N SER A 342 -22.25 -10.14 -23.88
CA SER A 342 -21.20 -9.27 -24.36
C SER A 342 -20.93 -9.43 -25.84
N LYS A 343 -20.61 -8.34 -26.53
CA LYS A 343 -20.16 -8.33 -27.94
C LYS A 343 -18.93 -9.23 -28.16
N ARG A 344 -18.10 -9.44 -27.14
CA ARG A 344 -16.88 -10.28 -27.20
C ARG A 344 -17.12 -11.75 -26.81
N TRP A 345 -18.33 -12.14 -26.39
CA TRP A 345 -18.58 -13.49 -25.89
C TRP A 345 -18.18 -14.57 -26.88
N GLN A 346 -18.66 -14.45 -28.13
CA GLN A 346 -18.38 -15.46 -29.18
C GLN A 346 -16.88 -15.54 -29.50
N GLU A 347 -16.23 -14.42 -29.58
CA GLU A 347 -14.76 -14.32 -29.75
C GLU A 347 -14.02 -15.03 -28.59
N ALA A 348 -14.39 -14.71 -27.33
CA ALA A 348 -13.78 -15.30 -26.16
C ALA A 348 -13.93 -16.84 -26.10
N VAL A 349 -15.11 -17.35 -26.46
CA VAL A 349 -15.37 -18.80 -26.55
C VAL A 349 -14.54 -19.44 -27.67
N GLN A 350 -14.53 -18.84 -28.86
CA GLN A 350 -13.81 -19.40 -30.04
C GLN A 350 -12.29 -19.42 -29.81
N GLN A 351 -11.73 -18.42 -29.12
CA GLN A 351 -10.31 -18.34 -28.84
C GLN A 351 -9.91 -19.13 -27.59
N GLY A 352 -10.86 -19.70 -26.85
CA GLY A 352 -10.60 -20.51 -25.66
C GLY A 352 -9.94 -19.71 -24.53
N VAL A 353 -10.35 -18.44 -24.33
CA VAL A 353 -9.75 -17.53 -23.35
C VAL A 353 -10.42 -17.52 -21.98
N LEU A 354 -11.53 -18.29 -21.85
CA LEU A 354 -12.30 -18.36 -20.63
C LEU A 354 -11.91 -19.56 -19.77
N ALA A 355 -12.01 -19.41 -18.46
CA ALA A 355 -11.93 -20.51 -17.51
C ALA A 355 -13.04 -21.55 -17.81
N THR A 356 -12.81 -22.82 -17.48
CA THR A 356 -13.63 -23.94 -17.90
C THR A 356 -14.34 -24.64 -16.74
N ASP A 357 -15.32 -25.47 -17.10
CA ASP A 357 -15.91 -26.45 -16.19
C ASP A 357 -15.07 -27.74 -16.15
N GLY A 358 -15.52 -28.74 -15.40
CA GLY A 358 -14.84 -30.03 -15.31
C GLY A 358 -14.83 -30.85 -16.63
N ALA A 359 -15.65 -30.47 -17.65
CA ALA A 359 -15.71 -31.07 -18.97
C ALA A 359 -14.88 -30.28 -20.01
N GLY A 360 -14.21 -29.19 -19.60
CA GLY A 360 -13.40 -28.36 -20.50
C GLY A 360 -14.21 -27.38 -21.34
N LYS A 361 -15.51 -27.18 -21.07
CA LYS A 361 -16.33 -26.13 -21.69
C LYS A 361 -16.19 -24.83 -20.94
N PRO A 362 -16.42 -23.64 -21.56
CA PRO A 362 -16.43 -22.37 -20.84
C PRO A 362 -17.34 -22.46 -19.61
N ALA A 363 -16.78 -22.18 -18.43
CA ALA A 363 -17.54 -22.13 -17.19
C ALA A 363 -18.43 -20.89 -17.20
N THR A 364 -19.75 -21.08 -17.07
CA THR A 364 -20.71 -19.98 -16.97
C THR A 364 -21.48 -20.04 -15.67
N TYR A 365 -21.71 -18.87 -15.07
CA TYR A 365 -22.48 -18.73 -13.83
C TYR A 365 -23.08 -17.33 -13.72
N ASP A 366 -24.09 -17.20 -12.88
CA ASP A 366 -24.79 -15.94 -12.70
C ASP A 366 -24.16 -15.11 -11.61
N PHE A 367 -24.11 -13.80 -11.81
CA PHE A 367 -23.82 -12.82 -10.78
C PHE A 367 -24.61 -11.52 -11.05
N TYR A 368 -24.36 -10.45 -10.28
CA TYR A 368 -25.18 -9.24 -10.31
C TYR A 368 -25.37 -8.64 -11.71
N PHE A 369 -24.34 -8.66 -12.56
CA PHE A 369 -24.38 -8.05 -13.90
C PHE A 369 -24.97 -8.93 -14.99
N GLY A 370 -25.10 -10.22 -14.75
CA GLY A 370 -25.66 -11.19 -15.68
C GLY A 370 -24.95 -12.55 -15.65
N ASN A 371 -25.29 -13.45 -16.61
CA ASN A 371 -24.60 -14.72 -16.78
C ASN A 371 -23.22 -14.48 -17.44
N THR A 372 -22.15 -15.02 -16.90
CA THR A 372 -20.78 -14.66 -17.25
C THR A 372 -19.85 -15.86 -17.37
N GLY A 373 -18.76 -15.67 -18.13
CA GLY A 373 -17.51 -16.40 -18.01
C GLY A 373 -16.43 -15.53 -17.42
N LEU A 374 -15.35 -16.13 -16.93
CA LEU A 374 -14.17 -15.47 -16.36
C LEU A 374 -12.97 -15.65 -17.29
N ILE A 375 -12.23 -14.58 -17.58
CA ILE A 375 -10.99 -14.65 -18.38
C ILE A 375 -9.96 -15.50 -17.65
N ASP A 376 -9.37 -16.48 -18.33
CA ASP A 376 -8.37 -17.38 -17.74
C ASP A 376 -6.95 -16.82 -17.91
N LEU A 377 -6.47 -16.13 -16.87
CA LEU A 377 -5.11 -15.57 -16.82
C LEU A 377 -4.00 -16.64 -16.70
N TYR A 378 -4.37 -17.91 -16.54
CA TYR A 378 -3.44 -19.03 -16.37
C TYR A 378 -3.18 -19.77 -17.68
N THR A 379 -3.82 -19.35 -18.78
CA THR A 379 -3.51 -19.76 -20.15
C THR A 379 -2.78 -18.65 -20.90
N GLN A 380 -1.94 -19.00 -21.87
CA GLN A 380 -1.28 -18.00 -22.71
C GLN A 380 -2.30 -17.25 -23.56
N GLN A 381 -3.29 -17.98 -24.09
CA GLN A 381 -4.38 -17.42 -24.91
C GLN A 381 -5.15 -16.34 -24.14
N GLY A 382 -5.57 -16.63 -22.91
CA GLY A 382 -6.27 -15.66 -22.08
C GLY A 382 -5.46 -14.40 -21.78
N ARG A 383 -4.16 -14.56 -21.47
CA ARG A 383 -3.26 -13.43 -21.26
C ARG A 383 -3.07 -12.58 -22.52
N ASP A 384 -2.79 -13.21 -23.67
CA ASP A 384 -2.54 -12.48 -24.90
C ASP A 384 -3.79 -11.76 -25.40
N TRP A 385 -4.96 -12.39 -25.29
CA TRP A 385 -6.25 -11.78 -25.67
C TRP A 385 -6.53 -10.54 -24.80
N PHE A 386 -6.39 -10.65 -23.48
CA PHE A 386 -6.69 -9.55 -22.58
C PHE A 386 -5.68 -8.41 -22.73
N TRP A 387 -4.38 -8.74 -22.86
CA TRP A 387 -3.36 -7.71 -23.13
C TRP A 387 -3.59 -6.98 -24.46
N ASN A 388 -4.01 -7.67 -25.51
CA ASN A 388 -4.29 -7.03 -26.81
C ASN A 388 -5.40 -5.99 -26.70
N ILE A 389 -6.42 -6.22 -25.87
CA ILE A 389 -7.46 -5.23 -25.57
C ILE A 389 -6.87 -4.00 -24.89
N TYR A 390 -6.04 -4.19 -23.86
CA TYR A 390 -5.34 -3.09 -23.20
C TYR A 390 -4.46 -2.28 -24.15
N LYS A 391 -3.72 -2.97 -25.00
CA LYS A 391 -2.84 -2.36 -26.00
C LYS A 391 -3.61 -1.53 -27.01
N GLU A 392 -4.75 -2.03 -27.50
CA GLU A 392 -5.64 -1.28 -28.40
C GLU A 392 -6.15 0.00 -27.74
N LEU A 393 -6.69 -0.10 -26.54
CA LEU A 393 -7.20 1.04 -25.76
C LEU A 393 -6.09 2.06 -25.44
N LYS A 394 -4.89 1.61 -25.08
CA LYS A 394 -3.73 2.46 -24.82
C LYS A 394 -3.33 3.24 -26.09
N ASN A 395 -3.28 2.57 -27.23
CA ASN A 395 -3.01 3.22 -28.53
C ASN A 395 -4.10 4.23 -28.91
N GLY A 396 -5.33 4.04 -28.44
CA GLY A 396 -6.45 4.97 -28.59
C GLY A 396 -6.41 6.17 -27.65
N GLY A 397 -5.45 6.24 -26.71
CA GLY A 397 -5.27 7.38 -25.81
C GLY A 397 -5.61 7.17 -24.33
N VAL A 398 -5.96 5.93 -23.92
CA VAL A 398 -6.18 5.64 -22.49
C VAL A 398 -4.87 5.85 -21.73
N GLY A 399 -4.94 6.65 -20.65
CA GLY A 399 -3.80 7.06 -19.83
C GLY A 399 -3.54 6.18 -18.61
N GLY A 400 -4.53 5.41 -18.15
CA GLY A 400 -4.42 4.55 -16.98
C GLY A 400 -5.53 3.52 -16.89
N TRP A 401 -5.38 2.57 -15.99
CA TRP A 401 -6.24 1.41 -15.84
C TRP A 401 -6.85 1.33 -14.45
N TRP A 402 -8.12 0.93 -14.39
CA TRP A 402 -8.79 0.56 -13.18
C TRP A 402 -9.29 -0.89 -13.34
N GLY A 403 -8.63 -1.83 -12.65
CA GLY A 403 -9.05 -3.24 -12.58
C GLY A 403 -9.98 -3.45 -11.40
N ASP A 404 -11.25 -3.64 -11.68
CA ASP A 404 -12.27 -3.87 -10.68
C ASP A 404 -12.77 -5.33 -10.70
N LEU A 405 -13.43 -5.78 -9.62
CA LEU A 405 -13.96 -7.14 -9.44
C LEU A 405 -12.88 -8.25 -9.54
N GLY A 406 -11.62 -7.94 -9.27
CA GLY A 406 -10.46 -8.80 -9.51
C GLY A 406 -10.13 -9.78 -8.39
N GLU A 407 -10.99 -10.00 -7.42
CA GLU A 407 -10.83 -11.03 -6.37
C GLU A 407 -10.71 -12.46 -6.93
N PRO A 408 -11.44 -12.91 -7.94
CA PRO A 408 -12.68 -12.43 -8.60
C PRO A 408 -13.90 -12.41 -7.69
N GLU A 409 -14.78 -11.42 -7.85
CA GLU A 409 -15.92 -11.20 -6.94
C GLU A 409 -16.84 -12.42 -6.84
N VAL A 410 -17.04 -13.14 -7.92
CA VAL A 410 -17.70 -14.46 -7.96
C VAL A 410 -16.76 -15.45 -8.62
N HIS A 411 -16.34 -16.46 -7.89
CA HIS A 411 -15.38 -17.47 -8.33
C HIS A 411 -15.75 -18.85 -7.78
N PRO A 412 -16.70 -19.57 -8.41
CA PRO A 412 -17.16 -20.87 -7.91
C PRO A 412 -16.03 -21.90 -7.86
N SER A 413 -15.89 -22.66 -6.78
CA SER A 413 -14.82 -23.64 -6.55
C SER A 413 -14.72 -24.73 -7.62
N TRP A 414 -15.80 -24.98 -8.37
CA TRP A 414 -15.81 -25.95 -9.48
C TRP A 414 -15.16 -25.44 -10.77
N VAL A 415 -14.90 -24.13 -10.88
CA VAL A 415 -14.22 -23.52 -12.05
C VAL A 415 -12.80 -24.04 -12.14
N ARG A 416 -12.35 -24.30 -13.35
CA ARG A 416 -11.00 -24.77 -13.69
C ARG A 416 -10.27 -23.76 -14.56
N HIS A 417 -9.00 -23.60 -14.25
CA HIS A 417 -8.05 -22.72 -14.93
C HIS A 417 -6.95 -23.52 -15.63
N GLY A 418 -6.18 -22.81 -16.45
CA GLY A 418 -5.02 -23.38 -17.14
C GLY A 418 -4.09 -24.15 -16.20
N GLY A 419 -3.55 -25.27 -16.70
CA GLY A 419 -2.73 -26.20 -15.91
C GLY A 419 -3.55 -27.04 -14.90
N GLY A 420 -4.86 -27.13 -15.03
CA GLY A 420 -5.73 -27.93 -14.16
C GLY A 420 -5.98 -27.34 -12.77
N LYS A 421 -5.64 -26.08 -12.56
CA LYS A 421 -5.82 -25.39 -11.28
C LYS A 421 -7.32 -25.19 -10.98
N THR A 422 -7.69 -25.34 -9.71
CA THR A 422 -9.05 -24.99 -9.24
C THR A 422 -9.14 -23.51 -8.90
N ALA A 423 -10.38 -22.97 -8.88
CA ALA A 423 -10.64 -21.63 -8.40
C ALA A 423 -10.00 -21.38 -7.00
N ASP A 424 -10.18 -22.29 -6.05
CA ASP A 424 -9.67 -22.15 -4.67
C ASP A 424 -8.13 -22.14 -4.58
N GLN A 425 -7.45 -22.65 -5.61
CA GLN A 425 -5.98 -22.61 -5.69
C GLN A 425 -5.43 -21.28 -6.19
N VAL A 426 -6.22 -20.52 -6.96
CA VAL A 426 -5.75 -19.30 -7.64
C VAL A 426 -6.53 -18.04 -7.27
N HIS A 427 -7.60 -18.15 -6.50
CA HIS A 427 -8.48 -17.05 -6.14
C HIS A 427 -7.69 -15.84 -5.60
N ASN A 428 -6.87 -16.03 -4.59
CA ASN A 428 -6.17 -14.93 -3.92
C ASN A 428 -5.04 -14.30 -4.75
N VAL A 429 -4.67 -14.89 -5.89
CA VAL A 429 -3.62 -14.36 -6.79
C VAL A 429 -4.15 -13.87 -8.12
N TYR A 430 -5.45 -13.96 -8.37
CA TYR A 430 -6.01 -13.56 -9.65
C TYR A 430 -5.74 -12.07 -9.95
N GLY A 431 -6.06 -11.16 -9.02
CA GLY A 431 -5.77 -9.74 -9.16
C GLY A 431 -4.27 -9.41 -9.23
N HIS A 432 -3.43 -10.16 -8.52
CA HIS A 432 -1.97 -10.08 -8.61
C HIS A 432 -1.47 -10.43 -10.03
N ASP A 433 -1.95 -11.54 -10.58
CA ASP A 433 -1.56 -12.00 -11.92
C ASP A 433 -2.14 -11.10 -13.03
N TRP A 434 -3.29 -10.47 -12.76
CA TRP A 434 -3.84 -9.44 -13.64
C TRP A 434 -2.98 -8.17 -13.65
N ALA A 435 -2.59 -7.65 -12.50
CA ALA A 435 -1.66 -6.52 -12.44
C ALA A 435 -0.32 -6.85 -13.11
N ARG A 436 0.17 -8.09 -12.95
CA ARG A 436 1.35 -8.59 -13.64
C ARG A 436 1.21 -8.54 -15.16
N LEU A 437 0.07 -9.01 -15.68
CA LEU A 437 -0.21 -8.99 -17.13
C LEU A 437 -0.08 -7.57 -17.70
N ILE A 438 -0.68 -6.57 -17.03
CA ILE A 438 -0.59 -5.17 -17.47
C ILE A 438 0.85 -4.67 -17.41
N ALA A 439 1.54 -4.89 -16.29
CA ALA A 439 2.92 -4.44 -16.10
C ALA A 439 3.91 -5.09 -17.09
N GLU A 440 3.75 -6.38 -17.38
CA GLU A 440 4.56 -7.11 -18.36
C GLU A 440 4.27 -6.62 -19.79
N GLY A 441 3.01 -6.34 -20.08
CA GLY A 441 2.60 -5.76 -21.33
C GLY A 441 3.22 -4.38 -21.57
N TYR A 442 3.21 -3.50 -20.57
CA TYR A 442 3.91 -2.19 -20.65
C TYR A 442 5.40 -2.35 -20.87
N ARG A 443 6.07 -3.23 -20.12
CA ARG A 443 7.51 -3.49 -20.33
C ARG A 443 7.84 -3.94 -21.75
N LYS A 444 6.95 -4.70 -22.38
CA LYS A 444 7.11 -5.20 -23.73
C LYS A 444 6.81 -4.14 -24.79
N ASP A 445 5.65 -3.50 -24.70
CA ASP A 445 5.11 -2.66 -25.79
C ASP A 445 5.30 -1.15 -25.53
N PHE A 446 5.44 -0.70 -24.27
CA PHE A 446 5.59 0.70 -23.85
C PHE A 446 6.73 0.90 -22.81
N PRO A 447 7.98 0.42 -23.09
CA PRO A 447 9.04 0.29 -22.10
C PRO A 447 9.56 1.59 -21.49
N ASN A 448 9.16 2.73 -22.04
CA ASN A 448 9.56 4.04 -21.55
C ASN A 448 8.49 4.73 -20.70
N GLU A 449 7.30 4.15 -20.60
CA GLU A 449 6.17 4.75 -19.90
C GLU A 449 5.92 4.08 -18.54
N ARG A 450 5.55 4.85 -17.53
CA ARG A 450 5.08 4.35 -16.24
C ARG A 450 3.60 4.02 -16.35
N PRO A 451 3.18 2.77 -16.13
CA PRO A 451 1.75 2.46 -16.06
C PRO A 451 1.12 3.06 -14.80
N PHE A 452 -0.16 3.40 -14.87
CA PHE A 452 -1.03 3.62 -13.73
C PHE A 452 -2.02 2.45 -13.67
N ILE A 453 -1.95 1.65 -12.61
CA ILE A 453 -2.74 0.42 -12.44
C ILE A 453 -3.44 0.49 -11.08
N LEU A 454 -4.66 1.04 -11.08
CA LEU A 454 -5.57 0.96 -9.95
C LEU A 454 -6.21 -0.43 -9.95
N MET A 455 -6.08 -1.20 -8.86
CA MET A 455 -6.55 -2.58 -8.82
C MET A 455 -7.25 -2.87 -7.49
N ARG A 456 -8.44 -3.52 -7.53
CA ARG A 456 -9.23 -3.80 -6.31
C ARG A 456 -8.68 -4.96 -5.49
N ALA A 457 -8.00 -5.91 -6.10
CA ALA A 457 -7.51 -7.11 -5.41
C ALA A 457 -6.05 -7.38 -5.74
N GLY A 458 -5.35 -8.00 -4.80
CA GLY A 458 -3.94 -8.35 -4.95
C GLY A 458 -3.46 -9.35 -3.90
N TYR A 459 -2.14 -9.60 -3.91
CA TYR A 459 -1.46 -10.57 -3.09
C TYR A 459 -0.08 -10.04 -2.67
N SER A 460 0.67 -10.78 -1.85
CA SER A 460 2.06 -10.44 -1.50
C SER A 460 2.88 -10.18 -2.76
N GLY A 461 3.59 -9.06 -2.80
CA GLY A 461 4.44 -8.69 -3.92
C GLY A 461 3.72 -8.03 -5.11
N SER A 462 2.40 -7.75 -5.03
CA SER A 462 1.67 -7.05 -6.10
C SER A 462 2.22 -5.65 -6.36
N GLN A 463 2.82 -5.01 -5.36
CA GLN A 463 3.41 -3.69 -5.49
C GLN A 463 4.47 -3.61 -6.60
N ARG A 464 5.25 -4.67 -6.85
CA ARG A 464 6.31 -4.67 -7.88
C ARG A 464 5.81 -4.49 -9.30
N PHE A 465 4.51 -4.68 -9.52
CA PHE A 465 3.85 -4.45 -10.80
C PHE A 465 3.34 -3.01 -10.96
N GLY A 466 3.62 -2.12 -10.01
CA GLY A 466 3.09 -0.76 -10.02
C GLY A 466 1.62 -0.68 -9.61
N MET A 467 1.09 -1.74 -8.98
CA MET A 467 -0.29 -1.80 -8.53
C MET A 467 -0.57 -0.76 -7.45
N ILE A 468 -1.64 0.00 -7.63
CA ILE A 468 -2.17 0.99 -6.68
C ILE A 468 -3.47 0.42 -6.11
N PRO A 469 -3.47 0.02 -4.82
CA PRO A 469 -4.64 -0.56 -4.17
C PRO A 469 -5.57 0.50 -3.59
N TRP A 470 -6.88 0.21 -3.51
CA TRP A 470 -7.81 0.98 -2.70
C TRP A 470 -8.64 0.07 -1.78
N SER A 471 -9.31 0.67 -0.81
CA SER A 471 -10.00 -0.06 0.26
C SER A 471 -11.37 -0.65 -0.13
N GLY A 472 -11.77 -0.53 -1.41
CA GLY A 472 -13.06 -1.03 -1.90
C GLY A 472 -14.24 -0.12 -1.55
N ASP A 473 -15.44 -0.69 -1.60
CA ASP A 473 -16.74 0.00 -1.56
C ASP A 473 -17.13 0.44 -0.13
N VAL A 474 -16.37 1.35 0.44
CA VAL A 474 -16.58 1.84 1.81
C VAL A 474 -17.88 2.64 1.95
N SER A 475 -18.56 2.53 3.09
CA SER A 475 -19.75 3.31 3.37
C SER A 475 -19.45 4.82 3.42
N ARG A 476 -20.37 5.62 2.89
CA ARG A 476 -20.39 7.07 2.93
C ARG A 476 -20.88 7.55 4.29
N GLY A 477 -20.07 7.29 5.31
CA GLY A 477 -20.39 7.58 6.69
C GLY A 477 -19.13 7.70 7.56
N TRP A 478 -19.27 8.24 8.75
CA TRP A 478 -18.16 8.43 9.69
C TRP A 478 -17.47 7.11 10.06
N GLY A 479 -18.23 6.01 10.17
CA GLY A 479 -17.64 4.68 10.37
C GLY A 479 -16.72 4.26 9.23
N GLY A 480 -17.09 4.58 7.98
CA GLY A 480 -16.24 4.34 6.81
C GLY A 480 -14.94 5.12 6.88
N LEU A 481 -14.97 6.41 7.24
CA LEU A 481 -13.76 7.23 7.41
C LEU A 481 -12.87 6.70 8.54
N GLN A 482 -13.45 6.27 9.67
CA GLN A 482 -12.72 5.77 10.83
C GLN A 482 -11.80 4.57 10.51
N SER A 483 -12.24 3.69 9.62
CA SER A 483 -11.50 2.48 9.26
C SER A 483 -10.33 2.72 8.29
N GLN A 484 -10.31 3.84 7.56
CA GLN A 484 -9.38 4.03 6.44
C GLN A 484 -7.92 4.18 6.86
N MET A 485 -7.67 4.87 7.96
CA MET A 485 -6.31 5.03 8.47
C MET A 485 -5.68 3.68 8.82
N GLU A 486 -6.40 2.85 9.56
CA GLU A 486 -5.95 1.50 9.95
C GLU A 486 -5.66 0.64 8.72
N ILE A 487 -6.59 0.59 7.75
CA ILE A 487 -6.43 -0.21 6.54
C ILE A 487 -5.18 0.22 5.78
N SER A 488 -4.99 1.54 5.59
CA SER A 488 -3.84 2.07 4.85
C SER A 488 -2.52 1.79 5.54
N LEU A 489 -2.44 1.95 6.86
CA LEU A 489 -1.24 1.67 7.65
C LEU A 489 -0.87 0.18 7.60
N GLN A 490 -1.86 -0.69 7.81
CA GLN A 490 -1.65 -2.14 7.74
C GLN A 490 -1.18 -2.61 6.37
N MET A 491 -1.76 -2.08 5.29
CA MET A 491 -1.37 -2.43 3.93
C MET A 491 0.03 -1.91 3.60
N GLY A 492 0.38 -0.71 4.07
CA GLY A 492 1.72 -0.15 3.98
C GLY A 492 2.78 -1.05 4.62
N MET A 493 2.50 -1.59 5.83
CA MET A 493 3.36 -2.56 6.52
C MET A 493 3.52 -3.89 5.78
N GLN A 494 2.67 -4.18 4.81
CA GLN A 494 2.72 -5.38 3.97
C GLN A 494 3.25 -5.12 2.56
N GLY A 495 3.90 -3.95 2.34
CA GLY A 495 4.53 -3.56 1.08
C GLY A 495 3.63 -2.82 0.11
N LEU A 496 2.32 -2.73 0.36
CA LEU A 496 1.34 -2.04 -0.50
C LEU A 496 1.13 -0.59 -0.04
N GLY A 497 2.18 0.21 -0.14
CA GLY A 497 2.28 1.57 0.40
C GLY A 497 1.41 2.63 -0.28
N TYR A 498 0.67 2.28 -1.35
CA TYR A 498 -0.23 3.18 -2.07
C TYR A 498 -1.72 2.93 -1.76
N MET A 499 -2.02 2.17 -0.70
CA MET A 499 -3.40 1.99 -0.26
C MET A 499 -4.07 3.34 0.02
N HIS A 500 -5.26 3.53 -0.55
CA HIS A 500 -6.08 4.74 -0.38
C HIS A 500 -7.56 4.38 -0.29
N SER A 501 -8.41 5.36 0.01
CA SER A 501 -9.86 5.20 0.07
C SER A 501 -10.55 6.03 -1.02
N ASP A 502 -11.78 5.65 -1.33
CA ASP A 502 -12.72 6.52 -2.03
C ASP A 502 -13.04 7.71 -1.12
N LEU A 503 -12.53 8.91 -1.50
CA LEU A 503 -12.71 10.11 -0.67
C LEU A 503 -14.16 10.57 -0.68
N GLY A 504 -14.73 10.67 0.50
CA GLY A 504 -16.16 10.97 0.73
C GLY A 504 -17.01 9.71 0.94
N GLY A 505 -16.48 8.53 0.66
CA GLY A 505 -17.14 7.22 0.76
C GLY A 505 -17.95 6.85 -0.49
N PHE A 506 -17.94 5.55 -0.82
CA PHE A 506 -18.56 5.02 -2.03
C PHE A 506 -20.07 4.80 -1.85
N ALA A 507 -20.46 3.95 -0.88
CA ALA A 507 -21.84 3.46 -0.73
C ALA A 507 -22.68 4.29 0.22
N GLY A 508 -23.90 4.64 -0.20
CA GLY A 508 -24.91 5.32 0.63
C GLY A 508 -25.49 6.59 -0.04
N PRO A 509 -26.74 6.94 0.26
CA PRO A 509 -27.49 7.94 -0.50
C PRO A 509 -27.15 9.40 -0.17
N VAL A 510 -26.51 9.67 0.98
CA VAL A 510 -26.27 11.04 1.46
C VAL A 510 -24.78 11.28 1.61
N LEU A 511 -24.34 12.46 1.17
CA LEU A 511 -22.98 12.94 1.43
C LEU A 511 -23.05 14.15 2.36
N ASP A 512 -22.74 13.93 3.63
CA ASP A 512 -22.62 14.96 4.65
C ASP A 512 -21.43 15.88 4.34
N ASP A 513 -21.65 17.21 4.39
CA ASP A 513 -20.63 18.18 3.99
C ASP A 513 -19.44 18.21 4.96
N GLU A 514 -19.66 18.03 6.27
CA GLU A 514 -18.55 17.94 7.24
C GLU A 514 -17.73 16.69 7.00
N LEU A 515 -18.38 15.53 6.91
CA LEU A 515 -17.71 14.26 6.60
C LEU A 515 -16.88 14.36 5.31
N TYR A 516 -17.46 14.97 4.27
CA TYR A 516 -16.79 15.13 2.99
C TYR A 516 -15.51 15.97 3.11
N VAL A 517 -15.59 17.13 3.75
CA VAL A 517 -14.43 18.00 3.98
C VAL A 517 -13.37 17.27 4.81
N ARG A 518 -13.75 16.60 5.89
CA ARG A 518 -12.79 15.83 6.73
C ARG A 518 -12.12 14.70 5.96
N TRP A 519 -12.88 14.04 5.09
CA TRP A 519 -12.30 12.98 4.25
C TRP A 519 -11.34 13.52 3.19
N LEU A 520 -11.65 14.66 2.56
CA LEU A 520 -10.71 15.33 1.65
C LEU A 520 -9.45 15.84 2.38
N GLN A 521 -9.59 16.40 3.56
CA GLN A 521 -8.46 16.80 4.39
C GLN A 521 -7.55 15.62 4.74
N TYR A 522 -8.13 14.46 5.10
CA TYR A 522 -7.40 13.21 5.25
C TYR A 522 -6.72 12.81 3.93
N GLY A 523 -7.42 12.95 2.81
CA GLY A 523 -6.94 12.64 1.46
C GLY A 523 -5.68 13.40 1.06
N VAL A 524 -5.43 14.60 1.59
CA VAL A 524 -4.17 15.35 1.35
C VAL A 524 -2.95 14.52 1.76
N PHE A 525 -3.07 13.77 2.85
CA PHE A 525 -2.02 12.97 3.46
C PHE A 525 -2.26 11.45 3.31
N GLN A 526 -2.89 11.06 2.18
CA GLN A 526 -2.90 9.67 1.72
C GLN A 526 -2.27 9.57 0.31
N PRO A 527 -1.86 8.38 -0.14
CA PRO A 527 -1.07 8.26 -1.37
C PRO A 527 -1.74 8.79 -2.63
N ILE A 528 -3.02 8.51 -2.84
CA ILE A 528 -3.81 8.92 -4.02
C ILE A 528 -4.99 9.78 -3.57
N PHE A 529 -5.24 10.88 -4.26
CA PHE A 529 -6.35 11.79 -3.97
C PHE A 529 -7.46 11.61 -5.02
N ARG A 530 -8.45 10.77 -4.70
CA ARG A 530 -9.52 10.37 -5.61
C ARG A 530 -10.89 10.41 -4.93
N PRO A 531 -11.64 11.52 -4.99
CA PRO A 531 -13.07 11.50 -4.67
C PRO A 531 -13.79 10.51 -5.57
N HIS A 532 -14.57 9.59 -4.97
CA HIS A 532 -15.31 8.57 -5.72
C HIS A 532 -16.57 8.14 -4.97
N ALA A 533 -17.67 7.95 -5.70
CA ALA A 533 -18.96 7.55 -5.13
C ALA A 533 -19.81 6.80 -6.16
N GLN A 534 -20.85 6.09 -5.66
CA GLN A 534 -21.94 5.61 -6.51
C GLN A 534 -22.65 6.76 -7.22
N ASP A 535 -23.45 6.43 -8.23
CA ASP A 535 -24.04 7.37 -9.19
C ASP A 535 -25.07 8.33 -8.59
N GLU A 536 -25.68 8.00 -7.45
CA GLU A 536 -26.65 8.85 -6.77
C GLU A 536 -26.07 10.10 -6.11
N VAL A 537 -24.73 10.17 -5.94
CA VAL A 537 -24.05 11.32 -5.35
C VAL A 537 -22.85 11.72 -6.19
N ALA A 538 -22.75 12.99 -6.55
CA ALA A 538 -21.58 13.56 -7.18
C ALA A 538 -20.47 13.80 -6.14
N PRO A 539 -19.36 13.03 -6.15
CA PRO A 539 -18.30 13.20 -5.18
C PRO A 539 -17.33 14.34 -5.52
N GLU A 540 -17.42 14.90 -6.71
CA GLU A 540 -16.50 15.93 -7.18
C GLU A 540 -16.71 17.25 -6.43
N PRO A 541 -15.62 17.91 -5.97
CA PRO A 541 -15.72 19.20 -5.24
C PRO A 541 -16.51 20.27 -5.98
N VAL A 542 -16.43 20.26 -7.31
CA VAL A 542 -17.07 21.25 -8.18
C VAL A 542 -18.60 21.25 -8.15
N PHE A 543 -19.22 20.19 -7.61
CA PHE A 543 -20.68 20.06 -7.47
C PHE A 543 -21.16 20.28 -6.03
N ARG A 544 -20.27 20.58 -5.10
CA ARG A 544 -20.63 20.85 -3.71
C ARG A 544 -21.14 22.29 -3.51
N SER A 545 -21.74 22.56 -2.33
CA SER A 545 -22.12 23.91 -1.93
C SER A 545 -20.91 24.86 -1.97
N GLU A 546 -21.14 26.16 -2.14
CA GLU A 546 -20.01 27.12 -2.25
C GLU A 546 -19.08 27.07 -1.03
N ARG A 547 -19.63 26.93 0.19
CA ARG A 547 -18.83 26.78 1.40
C ARG A 547 -17.97 25.53 1.35
N THR A 548 -18.55 24.38 1.06
CA THR A 548 -17.86 23.09 0.97
C THR A 548 -16.84 23.09 -0.15
N LYS A 549 -17.15 23.71 -1.29
CA LYS A 549 -16.25 23.86 -2.43
C LYS A 549 -15.00 24.66 -2.06
N VAL A 550 -15.11 25.74 -1.29
CA VAL A 550 -13.95 26.53 -0.84
C VAL A 550 -13.02 25.65 0.00
N LEU A 551 -13.53 24.95 1.00
CA LEU A 551 -12.74 24.08 1.87
C LEU A 551 -12.11 22.91 1.09
N ALA A 552 -12.84 22.31 0.17
CA ALA A 552 -12.36 21.25 -0.69
C ALA A 552 -11.24 21.74 -1.64
N ARG A 553 -11.39 22.97 -2.19
CA ARG A 553 -10.36 23.60 -3.04
C ARG A 553 -9.07 23.83 -2.27
N GLU A 554 -9.15 24.30 -1.04
CA GLU A 554 -7.98 24.49 -0.18
C GLU A 554 -7.25 23.18 0.10
N ALA A 555 -7.97 22.08 0.34
CA ALA A 555 -7.39 20.76 0.49
C ALA A 555 -6.66 20.31 -0.81
N VAL A 556 -7.29 20.48 -1.97
CA VAL A 556 -6.66 20.17 -3.27
C VAL A 556 -5.44 21.05 -3.51
N TRP A 557 -5.52 22.36 -3.23
CA TRP A 557 -4.38 23.26 -3.39
C TRP A 557 -3.20 22.88 -2.49
N LEU A 558 -3.45 22.50 -1.24
CA LEU A 558 -2.41 22.00 -0.35
C LEU A 558 -1.76 20.73 -0.91
N ARG A 559 -2.56 19.79 -1.44
CA ARG A 559 -2.06 18.58 -2.11
C ARG A 559 -1.09 18.90 -3.23
N TYR A 560 -1.41 19.89 -4.08
CA TYR A 560 -0.57 20.32 -5.20
C TYR A 560 0.67 21.09 -4.73
N ALA A 561 0.53 21.94 -3.73
CA ALA A 561 1.67 22.63 -3.15
C ALA A 561 2.69 21.63 -2.56
N MET A 562 2.23 20.54 -1.96
CA MET A 562 3.08 19.49 -1.40
C MET A 562 3.61 18.49 -2.45
N LEU A 563 3.34 18.69 -3.74
CA LEU A 563 3.75 17.73 -4.78
C LEU A 563 5.23 17.36 -4.74
N PRO A 564 6.22 18.28 -4.57
CA PRO A 564 7.63 17.90 -4.50
C PRO A 564 7.93 17.01 -3.28
N TYR A 565 7.31 17.26 -2.15
CA TYR A 565 7.43 16.39 -0.96
C TYR A 565 6.79 15.02 -1.21
N ASN A 566 5.55 14.99 -1.68
CA ASN A 566 4.79 13.76 -1.93
C ASN A 566 5.47 12.87 -3.00
N TYR A 567 5.98 13.47 -4.06
CA TYR A 567 6.69 12.76 -5.13
C TYR A 567 8.01 12.17 -4.61
N THR A 568 8.69 12.88 -3.71
CA THR A 568 9.88 12.39 -3.03
C THR A 568 9.57 11.19 -2.12
N LEU A 569 8.43 11.17 -1.41
CA LEU A 569 7.99 9.99 -0.66
C LEU A 569 7.73 8.79 -1.58
N GLY A 570 7.15 9.02 -2.75
CA GLY A 570 6.98 7.97 -3.77
C GLY A 570 8.33 7.42 -4.25
N PHE A 571 9.30 8.30 -4.47
CA PHE A 571 10.67 7.90 -4.80
C PHE A 571 11.32 7.10 -3.67
N GLU A 572 11.24 7.57 -2.41
CA GLU A 572 11.74 6.84 -1.25
C GLU A 572 11.13 5.43 -1.15
N ASN A 573 9.81 5.31 -1.33
CA ASN A 573 9.13 4.01 -1.36
C ASN A 573 9.71 3.09 -2.44
N SER A 574 9.96 3.60 -3.65
CA SER A 574 10.53 2.81 -4.75
C SER A 574 11.96 2.33 -4.48
N GLN A 575 12.73 3.05 -3.67
CA GLN A 575 14.11 2.71 -3.34
C GLN A 575 14.24 1.84 -2.10
N THR A 576 13.38 2.06 -1.11
CA THR A 576 13.52 1.46 0.23
C THR A 576 12.38 0.53 0.62
N GLY A 577 11.21 0.66 -0.01
CA GLY A 577 9.98 -0.02 0.38
C GLY A 577 9.24 0.67 1.55
N MET A 578 9.75 1.79 2.07
CA MET A 578 9.07 2.54 3.13
C MET A 578 7.72 3.05 2.66
N PRO A 579 6.62 2.79 3.39
CA PRO A 579 5.31 3.32 3.01
C PRO A 579 5.26 4.84 3.17
N LEU A 580 4.38 5.50 2.40
CA LEU A 580 4.14 6.94 2.49
C LEU A 580 3.44 7.28 3.81
N MET A 581 2.36 6.53 4.14
CA MET A 581 1.70 6.57 5.45
C MET A 581 2.40 5.58 6.38
N ARG A 582 2.86 6.05 7.53
CA ARG A 582 3.65 5.24 8.49
C ARG A 582 2.97 5.21 9.86
N PRO A 583 2.82 4.03 10.46
CA PRO A 583 2.39 3.96 11.85
C PRO A 583 3.39 4.67 12.77
N VAL A 584 2.89 5.33 13.82
CA VAL A 584 3.77 5.95 14.84
C VAL A 584 4.67 4.89 15.52
N LEU A 585 4.23 3.65 15.56
CA LEU A 585 5.04 2.51 16.06
C LEU A 585 6.38 2.29 15.31
N PHE A 586 6.58 2.93 14.16
CA PHE A 586 7.90 2.90 13.49
C PHE A 586 8.96 3.70 14.26
N GLU A 587 8.55 4.62 15.12
CA GLU A 587 9.42 5.46 15.94
C GLU A 587 9.30 5.17 17.44
N GLU A 588 8.17 4.59 17.87
CA GLU A 588 7.92 4.23 19.27
C GLU A 588 7.31 2.82 19.36
N ASP A 589 7.82 2.00 20.27
CA ASP A 589 7.37 0.62 20.46
C ASP A 589 6.07 0.49 21.29
N GLU A 590 5.50 1.58 21.81
CA GLU A 590 4.37 1.54 22.72
C GLU A 590 3.00 1.47 22.01
N ALA A 591 2.11 0.64 22.54
CA ALA A 591 0.76 0.43 22.02
C ALA A 591 -0.12 1.70 22.02
N THR A 592 0.18 2.69 22.87
CA THR A 592 -0.52 3.99 22.92
C THR A 592 -0.30 4.84 21.67
N ALA A 593 0.77 4.59 20.93
CA ALA A 593 1.10 5.29 19.68
C ALA A 593 0.18 4.93 18.51
N MET A 594 -0.70 3.93 18.63
CA MET A 594 -1.39 3.34 17.47
C MET A 594 -2.79 3.88 17.17
N SER A 595 -3.36 4.77 17.99
CA SER A 595 -4.82 4.87 18.01
C SER A 595 -5.45 5.95 17.14
N SER A 596 -4.79 7.06 16.82
CA SER A 596 -5.50 8.17 16.17
C SER A 596 -4.66 9.10 15.31
N THR A 597 -3.39 8.79 15.13
CA THR A 597 -2.41 9.59 14.38
C THR A 597 -1.48 8.69 13.58
N TYR A 598 -0.91 9.24 12.53
CA TYR A 598 0.10 8.56 11.73
C TYR A 598 1.14 9.54 11.21
N LEU A 599 2.25 9.04 10.70
CA LEU A 599 3.27 9.85 10.05
C LEU A 599 3.07 9.84 8.54
N TRP A 600 3.12 11.02 7.91
CA TRP A 600 3.24 11.19 6.47
C TRP A 600 4.71 11.48 6.12
N GLY A 601 5.38 10.48 5.55
CA GLY A 601 6.83 10.45 5.53
C GLY A 601 7.39 10.36 6.95
N ARG A 602 8.53 11.03 7.18
CA ARG A 602 9.15 11.13 8.51
C ARG A 602 8.88 12.46 9.22
N ASP A 603 8.43 13.47 8.46
CA ASP A 603 8.46 14.86 8.90
C ASP A 603 7.09 15.36 9.40
N PHE A 604 5.98 14.73 8.97
CA PHE A 604 4.64 15.14 9.36
C PHE A 604 3.97 14.13 10.29
N LEU A 605 3.32 14.63 11.34
CA LEU A 605 2.37 13.92 12.17
C LEU A 605 0.96 14.37 11.81
N VAL A 606 0.11 13.46 11.37
CA VAL A 606 -1.25 13.73 10.90
C VAL A 606 -2.27 13.17 11.89
N ALA A 607 -3.24 13.99 12.31
CA ALA A 607 -4.27 13.62 13.28
C ALA A 607 -5.68 13.85 12.69
N PRO A 608 -6.21 12.95 11.83
CA PRO A 608 -7.47 13.15 11.15
C PRO A 608 -8.64 13.30 12.11
N ILE A 609 -9.60 14.13 11.75
CA ILE A 609 -10.89 14.25 12.44
C ILE A 609 -11.83 13.22 11.83
N VAL A 610 -12.25 12.27 12.64
CA VAL A 610 -13.02 11.08 12.20
C VAL A 610 -14.35 10.94 12.95
N GLU A 611 -14.78 11.98 13.66
CA GLU A 611 -16.04 12.03 14.39
C GLU A 611 -16.80 13.32 14.07
N PRO A 612 -18.14 13.26 13.93
CA PRO A 612 -18.94 14.42 13.60
C PRO A 612 -18.90 15.47 14.72
N GLY A 613 -18.82 16.74 14.34
CA GLY A 613 -18.87 17.87 15.27
C GLY A 613 -17.75 17.87 16.31
N ALA A 614 -16.62 17.24 16.04
CA ALA A 614 -15.53 17.13 16.99
C ALA A 614 -14.98 18.50 17.38
N THR A 615 -15.04 18.85 18.66
CA THR A 615 -14.49 20.10 19.24
C THR A 615 -13.15 19.87 19.95
N ARG A 616 -12.73 18.61 20.07
CA ARG A 616 -11.50 18.16 20.74
C ARG A 616 -10.91 16.97 20.00
N LYS A 617 -9.57 16.91 19.92
CA LYS A 617 -8.82 15.78 19.38
C LYS A 617 -7.63 15.50 20.28
N GLU A 618 -7.48 14.27 20.73
CA GLU A 618 -6.27 13.82 21.39
C GLU A 618 -5.19 13.53 20.33
N VAL A 619 -4.01 14.11 20.52
CA VAL A 619 -2.86 13.95 19.65
C VAL A 619 -1.68 13.50 20.50
N HIS A 620 -1.19 12.30 20.23
CA HIS A 620 0.08 11.85 20.79
C HIS A 620 1.21 12.32 19.91
N PHE A 621 2.13 13.12 20.47
CA PHE A 621 3.36 13.58 19.81
C PHE A 621 4.47 12.56 20.08
N PRO A 622 4.95 11.82 19.07
CA PRO A 622 5.91 10.74 19.31
C PRO A 622 7.31 11.27 19.62
N VAL A 623 8.12 10.37 20.15
CA VAL A 623 9.55 10.55 20.48
C VAL A 623 9.79 11.59 21.57
N LYS A 624 10.07 11.09 22.79
CA LYS A 624 10.40 11.92 23.94
C LYS A 624 11.51 12.93 23.64
N ASN A 625 11.30 14.19 24.05
CA ASN A 625 12.17 15.33 23.80
C ASN A 625 12.24 15.80 22.33
N SER A 626 11.48 15.24 21.42
CA SER A 626 11.29 15.83 20.09
C SER A 626 10.46 17.12 20.19
N VAL A 627 10.51 17.93 19.15
CA VAL A 627 9.72 19.15 19.03
C VAL A 627 8.91 19.08 17.73
N TRP A 628 7.65 19.46 17.82
CA TRP A 628 6.71 19.53 16.72
C TRP A 628 6.13 20.93 16.62
N PHE A 629 5.75 21.33 15.42
CA PHE A 629 5.11 22.61 15.17
C PHE A 629 3.82 22.38 14.40
N ASP A 630 2.73 22.97 14.88
CA ASP A 630 1.49 23.01 14.09
C ASP A 630 1.78 23.67 12.74
N PHE A 631 1.46 22.94 11.67
CA PHE A 631 1.77 23.34 10.29
C PHE A 631 1.11 24.66 9.89
N HIS A 632 -0.11 24.93 10.39
CA HIS A 632 -0.91 26.10 10.03
C HIS A 632 -0.60 27.31 10.90
N THR A 633 -0.41 27.11 12.20
CA THR A 633 -0.27 28.19 13.18
C THR A 633 1.18 28.43 13.64
N GLY A 634 2.07 27.45 13.47
CA GLY A 634 3.42 27.46 14.03
C GLY A 634 3.47 27.24 15.54
N ALA A 635 2.38 26.86 16.20
CA ALA A 635 2.39 26.54 17.63
C ALA A 635 3.32 25.36 17.93
N LYS A 636 4.09 25.48 19.03
CA LYS A 636 5.10 24.49 19.41
C LYS A 636 4.51 23.45 20.36
N HIS A 637 4.80 22.19 20.09
CA HIS A 637 4.41 21.02 20.89
C HIS A 637 5.63 20.18 21.25
N ARG A 638 5.56 19.46 22.38
CA ARG A 638 6.65 18.60 22.86
C ARG A 638 6.34 17.14 22.57
N GLY A 639 7.35 16.39 22.12
CA GLY A 639 7.24 14.95 21.94
C GLY A 639 7.28 14.16 23.26
N GLY A 640 6.74 12.95 23.21
CA GLY A 640 6.59 12.03 24.34
C GLY A 640 5.38 12.34 25.23
N ILE A 641 4.42 13.17 24.76
CA ILE A 641 3.21 13.51 25.50
C ILE A 641 1.98 13.48 24.60
N THR A 642 0.82 13.31 25.20
CA THR A 642 -0.49 13.45 24.54
C THR A 642 -1.12 14.78 24.94
N GLU A 643 -1.54 15.56 23.96
CA GLU A 643 -2.23 16.83 24.15
C GLU A 643 -3.65 16.78 23.56
N VAL A 644 -4.54 17.58 24.12
CA VAL A 644 -5.87 17.80 23.55
C VAL A 644 -5.83 19.08 22.74
N VAL A 645 -6.04 18.97 21.43
CA VAL A 645 -6.08 20.11 20.52
C VAL A 645 -7.52 20.41 20.09
N LYS A 646 -7.79 21.68 19.71
CA LYS A 646 -9.06 22.08 19.15
C LYS A 646 -8.96 22.05 17.63
N PRO A 647 -9.70 21.15 16.94
CA PRO A 647 -9.70 21.13 15.49
C PRO A 647 -10.43 22.34 14.91
N GLU A 648 -9.93 22.85 13.80
CA GLU A 648 -10.60 23.86 12.98
C GLU A 648 -11.28 23.22 11.78
N GLU A 649 -12.36 23.81 11.27
CA GLU A 649 -13.07 23.26 10.11
C GLU A 649 -12.22 23.33 8.85
N ALA A 650 -11.50 24.42 8.66
CA ALA A 650 -10.68 24.67 7.46
C ALA A 650 -9.45 23.76 7.38
N HIS A 651 -8.99 23.19 8.48
CA HIS A 651 -7.70 22.50 8.53
C HIS A 651 -7.79 21.14 9.19
N ILE A 652 -7.02 20.18 8.66
CA ILE A 652 -6.70 18.96 9.38
C ILE A 652 -5.59 19.28 10.41
N PRO A 653 -5.69 18.81 11.67
CA PRO A 653 -4.58 18.90 12.60
C PRO A 653 -3.37 18.14 12.04
N VAL A 654 -2.32 18.87 11.70
CA VAL A 654 -1.08 18.33 11.15
C VAL A 654 0.11 19.10 11.68
N TYR A 655 1.17 18.39 12.04
CA TYR A 655 2.33 18.93 12.73
C TYR A 655 3.60 18.55 11.99
N VAL A 656 4.58 19.45 11.99
CA VAL A 656 5.87 19.22 11.36
C VAL A 656 6.96 19.12 12.43
N ARG A 657 7.85 18.16 12.25
CA ARG A 657 8.98 17.93 13.13
C ARG A 657 9.99 19.07 13.05
N ALA A 658 10.55 19.47 14.18
CA ALA A 658 11.69 20.38 14.19
C ALA A 658 12.90 19.76 13.44
N GLY A 659 13.59 20.58 12.65
CA GLY A 659 14.66 20.14 11.77
C GLY A 659 14.21 19.64 10.40
N ALA A 660 12.91 19.54 10.15
CA ALA A 660 12.37 19.09 8.86
C ALA A 660 12.53 20.13 7.76
N PHE A 661 12.76 19.62 6.54
CA PHE A 661 12.71 20.37 5.29
C PHE A 661 11.48 19.95 4.50
N VAL A 662 10.63 20.91 4.17
CA VAL A 662 9.40 20.67 3.39
C VAL A 662 9.45 21.52 2.11
N PRO A 663 9.83 20.94 0.98
CA PRO A 663 9.73 21.63 -0.31
C PRO A 663 8.28 21.73 -0.76
N MET A 664 7.83 22.93 -1.13
CA MET A 664 6.50 23.20 -1.65
C MET A 664 6.59 23.90 -3.01
N ALA A 665 5.69 23.52 -3.91
CA ALA A 665 5.61 24.12 -5.25
C ALA A 665 4.46 25.12 -5.37
N LYS A 666 4.50 25.93 -6.41
CA LYS A 666 3.37 26.75 -6.79
C LYS A 666 2.22 25.84 -7.25
N VAL A 667 1.00 26.14 -6.81
CA VAL A 667 -0.20 25.44 -7.25
C VAL A 667 -0.44 25.69 -8.74
N VAL A 668 -0.66 24.61 -9.49
CA VAL A 668 -0.94 24.58 -10.92
C VAL A 668 -2.27 23.88 -11.19
N GLN A 669 -2.87 24.06 -12.37
CA GLN A 669 -4.14 23.43 -12.72
C GLN A 669 -3.99 21.93 -12.99
N SER A 670 -2.82 21.50 -13.45
CA SER A 670 -2.44 20.09 -13.63
C SER A 670 -0.96 19.90 -13.31
N THR A 671 -0.58 18.72 -12.83
CA THR A 671 0.82 18.35 -12.57
C THR A 671 1.69 18.37 -13.84
N ARG A 672 1.10 18.40 -15.04
CA ARG A 672 1.83 18.64 -16.27
C ARG A 672 2.56 20.00 -16.27
N ASP A 673 1.96 21.03 -15.64
CA ASP A 673 2.53 22.37 -15.56
C ASP A 673 3.43 22.56 -14.31
N TYR A 674 3.65 21.48 -13.54
CA TYR A 674 4.56 21.49 -12.40
C TYR A 674 5.99 21.82 -12.80
N SER A 675 6.63 22.62 -11.99
CA SER A 675 8.03 22.99 -12.21
C SER A 675 8.75 23.18 -10.88
N THR A 676 9.98 22.69 -10.83
CA THR A 676 10.90 22.89 -9.68
C THR A 676 11.80 24.14 -9.86
N ARG A 677 11.53 24.98 -10.88
CA ARG A 677 12.30 26.22 -11.11
C ARG A 677 12.25 27.19 -9.92
N HIS A 678 11.12 27.21 -9.21
CA HIS A 678 10.91 28.02 -8.00
C HIS A 678 10.22 27.17 -6.96
N ILE A 679 10.92 26.89 -5.86
CA ILE A 679 10.45 26.08 -4.75
C ILE A 679 10.45 26.92 -3.46
N ASP A 680 9.36 26.90 -2.73
CA ASP A 680 9.28 27.35 -1.36
C ASP A 680 9.84 26.24 -0.47
N LEU A 681 11.06 26.43 0.05
CA LEU A 681 11.70 25.47 0.94
C LEU A 681 11.49 25.88 2.41
N HIS A 682 10.57 25.22 3.05
CA HIS A 682 10.27 25.44 4.46
C HIS A 682 11.24 24.63 5.34
N TYR A 683 11.84 25.29 6.33
CA TYR A 683 12.65 24.67 7.37
C TYR A 683 12.11 25.04 8.75
N TYR A 684 11.89 24.06 9.60
CA TYR A 684 11.30 24.24 10.92
C TYR A 684 12.39 24.24 11.99
N HIS A 685 12.84 25.45 12.35
CA HIS A 685 13.94 25.64 13.29
C HIS A 685 13.49 25.45 14.75
N ASP A 686 14.33 24.76 15.53
CA ASP A 686 14.30 24.78 16.99
C ASP A 686 15.73 24.71 17.54
N ALA A 687 16.03 25.50 18.56
CA ALA A 687 17.37 25.55 19.16
C ALA A 687 17.79 24.25 19.87
N SER A 688 16.85 23.37 20.21
CA SER A 688 17.14 22.04 20.76
C SER A 688 17.58 21.02 19.73
N VAL A 689 17.46 21.32 18.43
CA VAL A 689 17.81 20.43 17.32
C VAL A 689 19.13 20.90 16.69
N ALA A 690 20.17 20.11 16.85
CA ALA A 690 21.51 20.44 16.36
C ALA A 690 21.61 20.44 14.83
N GLY A 691 20.73 19.75 14.12
CA GLY A 691 20.67 19.69 12.66
C GLY A 691 19.52 18.86 12.14
N GLY A 692 19.28 18.95 10.83
CA GLY A 692 18.24 18.20 10.14
C GLY A 692 18.68 17.89 8.72
N GLU A 693 18.02 16.91 8.11
CA GLU A 693 18.25 16.48 6.73
C GLU A 693 16.94 16.34 5.98
N GLY A 694 16.97 16.56 4.67
CA GLY A 694 15.85 16.37 3.78
C GLY A 694 16.30 16.15 2.34
N MET A 695 15.39 15.82 1.48
CA MET A 695 15.65 15.75 0.05
C MET A 695 14.42 16.09 -0.78
N MET A 696 14.65 16.42 -2.04
CA MET A 696 13.65 16.56 -3.07
C MET A 696 14.13 15.81 -4.31
N TYR A 697 13.34 14.82 -4.74
CA TYR A 697 13.56 14.08 -5.98
C TYR A 697 12.78 14.73 -7.12
N ASP A 698 13.39 14.79 -8.30
CA ASP A 698 12.74 15.30 -9.50
C ASP A 698 13.22 14.54 -10.75
N ASP A 699 12.31 14.31 -11.68
CA ASP A 699 12.55 13.74 -13.01
C ASP A 699 11.52 14.28 -14.01
N ASP A 700 11.31 13.66 -15.17
CA ASP A 700 10.29 14.08 -16.12
C ASP A 700 8.85 13.71 -15.72
N GLY A 701 8.68 12.83 -14.71
CA GLY A 701 7.38 12.38 -14.21
C GLY A 701 6.74 11.22 -14.99
N GLU A 702 7.31 10.76 -16.08
CA GLU A 702 6.70 9.80 -17.02
C GLU A 702 7.63 8.65 -17.42
N THR A 703 8.94 8.89 -17.54
CA THR A 703 9.90 7.85 -17.95
C THR A 703 10.00 6.73 -16.94
N ALA A 704 9.72 5.50 -17.37
CA ALA A 704 9.93 4.31 -16.56
C ALA A 704 11.41 4.17 -16.18
N ASP A 705 11.67 3.81 -14.91
CA ASP A 705 13.02 3.61 -14.36
C ASP A 705 13.96 4.83 -14.53
N ALA A 706 13.41 6.05 -14.51
CA ALA A 706 14.17 7.28 -14.73
C ALA A 706 15.43 7.38 -13.86
N HIS A 707 15.34 7.00 -12.58
CA HIS A 707 16.48 6.98 -11.67
C HIS A 707 17.59 6.03 -12.14
N ALA A 708 17.25 4.77 -12.45
CA ALA A 708 18.20 3.79 -12.95
C ALA A 708 18.80 4.19 -14.31
N LYS A 709 18.02 4.89 -15.15
CA LYS A 709 18.47 5.45 -16.44
C LYS A 709 19.30 6.73 -16.29
N GLY A 710 19.48 7.25 -15.08
CA GLY A 710 20.22 8.49 -14.82
C GLY A 710 19.51 9.75 -15.27
N LYS A 711 18.18 9.73 -15.43
CA LYS A 711 17.33 10.86 -15.82
C LYS A 711 16.64 11.47 -14.60
N TYR A 712 17.41 12.05 -13.69
CA TYR A 712 16.89 12.59 -12.43
C TYR A 712 17.78 13.69 -11.85
N GLU A 713 17.22 14.43 -10.91
CA GLU A 713 17.95 15.26 -9.97
C GLU A 713 17.47 14.98 -8.54
N ILE A 714 18.40 14.96 -7.58
CA ILE A 714 18.10 14.92 -6.16
C ILE A 714 18.72 16.16 -5.52
N VAL A 715 17.90 17.01 -4.91
CA VAL A 715 18.38 18.10 -4.07
C VAL A 715 18.37 17.64 -2.63
N ARG A 716 19.54 17.56 -2.02
CA ARG A 716 19.72 17.24 -0.59
C ARG A 716 19.77 18.50 0.22
N PHE A 717 19.09 18.52 1.31
CA PHE A 717 19.06 19.59 2.30
C PHE A 717 19.71 19.10 3.58
N ALA A 718 20.54 19.93 4.18
CA ALA A 718 21.13 19.66 5.49
C ALA A 718 21.19 20.95 6.30
N SER A 719 20.99 20.87 7.59
CA SER A 719 21.15 21.99 8.51
C SER A 719 22.07 21.63 9.67
N SER A 720 22.72 22.63 10.24
CA SER A 720 23.41 22.55 11.51
C SER A 720 23.18 23.83 12.31
N PHE A 721 23.00 23.68 13.64
CA PHE A 721 22.82 24.80 14.55
C PHE A 721 23.75 24.66 15.74
N ALA A 722 24.61 25.65 15.93
CA ALA A 722 25.51 25.76 17.05
C ALA A 722 25.82 27.26 17.32
N ASP A 723 25.97 27.63 18.57
CA ASP A 723 26.42 28.96 19.03
C ASP A 723 25.62 30.14 18.42
N GLY A 724 24.30 29.95 18.26
CA GLY A 724 23.43 30.96 17.67
C GLY A 724 23.59 31.12 16.16
N ARG A 725 24.27 30.19 15.50
CA ARG A 725 24.46 30.16 14.05
C ARG A 725 23.75 28.95 13.43
N LEU A 726 22.80 29.22 12.55
CA LEU A 726 22.14 28.22 11.72
C LEU A 726 22.77 28.22 10.33
N GLU A 727 23.26 27.08 9.91
CA GLU A 727 23.76 26.86 8.56
C GLU A 727 22.82 25.90 7.81
N ILE A 728 22.43 26.24 6.59
CA ILE A 728 21.59 25.41 5.71
C ILE A 728 22.35 25.19 4.41
N GLY A 729 22.63 23.93 4.10
CA GLY A 729 23.26 23.49 2.85
C GLY A 729 22.23 22.90 1.88
N LEU A 730 22.35 23.25 0.62
CA LEU A 730 21.63 22.65 -0.50
C LEU A 730 22.66 22.04 -1.43
N GLN A 731 22.49 20.77 -1.80
CA GLN A 731 23.37 20.08 -2.74
C GLN A 731 22.53 19.32 -3.77
N THR A 732 22.79 19.56 -5.07
CA THR A 732 22.11 18.88 -6.17
C THR A 732 23.01 17.78 -6.74
N GLU A 733 22.47 16.57 -6.75
CA GLU A 733 22.98 15.42 -7.49
C GLU A 733 22.21 15.33 -8.80
N THR A 734 22.90 15.30 -9.93
CA THR A 734 22.28 15.19 -11.25
C THR A 734 22.68 13.85 -11.87
N GLY A 735 21.72 13.08 -12.32
CA GLY A 735 21.94 11.81 -13.00
C GLY A 735 22.66 11.97 -14.32
N LYS A 736 23.40 10.94 -14.75
CA LYS A 736 24.31 11.00 -15.92
C LYS A 736 23.63 11.33 -17.25
N ALA A 737 22.33 11.05 -17.36
CA ALA A 737 21.52 11.31 -18.56
C ALA A 737 20.59 12.53 -18.42
N GLN A 738 20.78 13.33 -17.37
CA GLN A 738 19.99 14.52 -17.06
C GLN A 738 20.83 15.79 -17.25
N ALA A 739 20.27 16.80 -17.89
CA ALA A 739 20.86 18.13 -17.90
C ALA A 739 20.54 18.86 -16.58
N PRO A 740 21.50 19.57 -15.94
CA PRO A 740 21.24 20.33 -14.74
C PRO A 740 20.13 21.37 -14.93
N SER A 741 19.12 21.32 -14.08
CA SER A 741 18.00 22.26 -14.08
C SER A 741 18.38 23.59 -13.41
N GLU A 742 17.82 24.68 -13.92
CA GLU A 742 17.90 25.98 -13.26
C GLU A 742 16.84 26.03 -12.14
N ARG A 743 17.31 26.18 -10.88
CA ARG A 743 16.44 26.10 -9.72
C ARG A 743 16.72 27.22 -8.72
N GLY A 744 15.66 27.87 -8.25
CA GLY A 744 15.68 28.88 -7.20
C GLY A 744 14.83 28.45 -6.01
N PHE A 745 15.18 28.96 -4.82
CA PHE A 745 14.45 28.66 -3.60
C PHE A 745 14.07 29.93 -2.84
N ALA A 746 12.82 30.02 -2.40
CA ALA A 746 12.46 30.88 -1.28
C ALA A 746 12.62 30.07 0.00
N LEU A 747 13.79 30.20 0.65
CA LEU A 747 14.04 29.53 1.92
C LEU A 747 13.25 30.23 3.03
N LYS A 748 12.28 29.53 3.59
CA LYS A 748 11.39 29.97 4.67
C LYS A 748 11.76 29.28 5.97
N VAL A 749 12.47 29.98 6.84
CA VAL A 749 12.88 29.44 8.16
C VAL A 749 11.84 29.86 9.18
N HIS A 750 11.10 28.85 9.68
CA HIS A 750 10.08 29.02 10.71
C HIS A 750 10.70 29.12 12.11
N ASN A 751 9.98 29.72 13.06
CA ASN A 751 10.29 29.81 14.49
C ASN A 751 11.58 30.59 14.80
N VAL A 752 11.91 31.55 13.96
CA VAL A 752 12.99 32.51 14.22
C VAL A 752 12.48 33.59 15.19
N GLU A 753 12.75 33.43 16.48
CA GLU A 753 12.18 34.23 17.58
C GLU A 753 12.59 35.71 17.52
N LYS A 754 13.78 36.02 17.01
CA LYS A 754 14.32 37.36 16.91
C LYS A 754 14.85 37.65 15.51
N LYS A 755 14.83 38.91 15.13
CA LYS A 755 15.44 39.34 13.86
C LYS A 755 16.89 38.90 13.78
N PRO A 756 17.33 38.16 12.78
CA PRO A 756 18.70 37.73 12.60
C PRO A 756 19.66 38.94 12.56
N ARG A 757 20.85 38.77 13.11
CA ARG A 757 21.92 39.78 13.05
C ARG A 757 22.52 39.89 11.64
N GLY A 758 22.50 38.80 10.90
CA GLY A 758 22.98 38.76 9.53
C GLY A 758 22.58 37.44 8.81
N VAL A 759 22.49 37.54 7.51
CA VAL A 759 22.28 36.40 6.63
C VAL A 759 23.27 36.48 5.48
N ALA A 760 23.94 35.37 5.21
CA ALA A 760 24.88 35.28 4.07
C ALA A 760 24.57 34.05 3.22
N VAL A 761 24.70 34.19 1.90
CA VAL A 761 24.59 33.09 0.94
C VAL A 761 25.93 32.93 0.25
N ASP A 762 26.51 31.73 0.32
CA ASP A 762 27.85 31.42 -0.22
C ASP A 762 28.93 32.44 0.25
N GLY A 763 28.88 32.83 1.54
CA GLY A 763 29.78 33.78 2.16
C GLY A 763 29.49 35.26 1.89
N ARG A 764 28.49 35.60 1.08
CA ARG A 764 28.13 37.00 0.77
C ARG A 764 26.88 37.40 1.53
N ALA A 765 26.90 38.55 2.18
CA ALA A 765 25.74 39.11 2.85
C ALA A 765 24.61 39.37 1.83
N VAL A 766 23.38 39.00 2.20
CA VAL A 766 22.20 39.16 1.36
C VAL A 766 21.07 39.86 2.12
N THR A 767 20.14 40.44 1.36
CA THR A 767 18.88 40.94 1.90
C THR A 767 17.96 39.80 2.26
N TYR A 768 17.20 39.99 3.34
CA TYR A 768 16.22 39.00 3.80
C TYR A 768 15.00 39.73 4.35
N SER A 769 13.85 39.04 4.39
CA SER A 769 12.70 39.49 5.15
C SER A 769 12.57 38.71 6.46
N TRP A 770 12.07 39.36 7.52
CA TRP A 770 11.75 38.74 8.79
C TRP A 770 10.44 39.30 9.31
N ASN A 771 9.49 38.41 9.52
CA ASN A 771 8.17 38.71 10.05
C ASN A 771 8.11 38.29 11.51
N SER A 772 8.06 39.29 12.41
CA SER A 772 8.05 39.07 13.88
C SER A 772 6.77 38.36 14.35
N ARG A 773 5.61 38.63 13.72
CA ARG A 773 4.32 38.04 14.09
C ARG A 773 4.30 36.52 13.80
N HIS A 774 4.84 36.12 12.66
CA HIS A 774 4.88 34.71 12.24
C HIS A 774 6.22 34.05 12.57
N LYS A 775 7.17 34.77 13.16
CA LYS A 775 8.53 34.30 13.46
C LYS A 775 9.18 33.65 12.23
N LEU A 776 8.93 34.23 11.07
CA LEU A 776 9.32 33.71 9.76
C LEU A 776 10.45 34.54 9.16
N LEU A 777 11.58 33.91 8.88
CA LEU A 777 12.67 34.46 8.08
C LEU A 777 12.56 33.92 6.64
N GLU A 778 12.64 34.82 5.67
CA GLU A 778 12.66 34.44 4.25
C GLU A 778 13.93 34.94 3.57
N VAL A 779 14.60 34.04 2.83
CA VAL A 779 15.83 34.29 2.07
C VAL A 779 15.61 33.78 0.65
N LEU A 780 15.75 34.69 -0.33
CA LEU A 780 15.60 34.34 -1.74
C LEU A 780 16.92 33.87 -2.34
N LEU A 781 16.93 32.67 -2.85
CA LEU A 781 18.04 32.10 -3.64
C LEU A 781 17.62 32.13 -5.11
N ALA A 782 18.26 33.00 -5.89
CA ALA A 782 17.93 33.18 -7.32
C ALA A 782 18.12 31.88 -8.11
N PRO A 783 17.30 31.62 -9.15
CA PRO A 783 17.46 30.45 -10.00
C PRO A 783 18.86 30.38 -10.62
N ARG A 784 19.48 29.21 -10.48
CA ARG A 784 20.83 28.94 -11.01
C ARG A 784 21.06 27.43 -11.17
N LYS A 785 22.00 27.09 -12.03
CA LYS A 785 22.47 25.70 -12.26
C LYS A 785 23.65 25.33 -11.38
N GLN A 786 23.65 25.73 -10.13
CA GLN A 786 24.75 25.43 -9.22
C GLN A 786 24.52 24.14 -8.45
N PRO A 787 25.54 23.27 -8.32
CA PRO A 787 25.37 22.01 -7.61
C PRO A 787 25.25 22.17 -6.08
N ALA A 788 25.68 23.31 -5.54
CA ALA A 788 25.62 23.54 -4.09
C ALA A 788 25.41 25.02 -3.75
N SER A 789 24.80 25.27 -2.60
CA SER A 789 24.62 26.58 -1.95
C SER A 789 24.65 26.40 -0.45
N LYS A 790 25.19 27.41 0.26
CA LYS A 790 25.21 27.47 1.72
C LYS A 790 24.61 28.78 2.19
N VAL A 791 23.59 28.69 3.04
CA VAL A 791 22.98 29.83 3.74
C VAL A 791 23.44 29.82 5.19
N ALA A 792 24.02 30.90 5.65
CA ALA A 792 24.43 31.07 7.04
C ALA A 792 23.60 32.19 7.69
N ILE A 793 22.94 31.90 8.80
CA ILE A 793 22.05 32.81 9.52
C ILE A 793 22.60 32.97 10.94
N THR A 794 22.87 34.19 11.35
CA THR A 794 23.32 34.55 12.73
C THR A 794 22.07 35.00 13.49
N LEU A 795 21.59 34.20 14.45
CA LEU A 795 20.42 34.44 15.27
C LEU A 795 20.69 35.25 16.52
#